data_e71d6a1d50ce4241cb6635d2c499fb88
#
_entry.id   e71d6a1d50ce4241cb6635d2c499fb88
#
_cell.length_a   1.000
_cell.length_b   1.000
_cell.length_c   1.000
_cell.angle_alpha   90.00
_cell.angle_beta   90.00
_cell.angle_gamma   90.00
#
_symmetry.space_group_name_H-M   'P 1'
#
loop_
_entity.id
_entity.type
_entity.pdbx_description
1 polymer ?
#
loop_
_entity_poly.entity_id
_entity_poly.type
_entity_poly.pdbx_seq_one_letter_code
_entity_poly.pdbx_strand_id
1 'polypeptide(L)'
;MKRKSNWLKNLLQWGTLAAIVGFVVYGLTLGEKPADVEAYCPFGGLQALGSYLVNNSLACTMSMTQIMVGVMLAVGVILFSKLFCGYLCPLGTVSEWMGRGGKKLKVSVEIRPGSIADRLLRAVKYALLFYVFYMSASSSELFCKNFDPYYAVATGFKGEITVWMTVISVALLFLGSFFVKMFWCKYICPLGALSNIFKFTLTFAGIVILLWALGLLGVASAWVWALGAACVIGYLWEMIYLKSKVFPLLRIVRDEATCTKCDVCRRKCPYSIDIKNLDKVKHIDCTLCGTCVSACPEDSLQVGGKRSLRWLPGILAVALFGAALWFGSHWELPTIDEKWGEYEQVEGMQTYEIEGLTSVKCFGSSKAFSAKMQKVPGVYGVKTFVKRHAVVISYDPKAIDETSIDKAIFSPTTMKFATPKAGVDSLSVVRIGVEGLHDKMDMVYFGAILRNIDGICGFDAQYDCPVAVTLYVDPSAAIPEKMLRDSIEVKEAHMLAHGGKVRVIPVHYELKSYDPAAGRIGRREFLDLMFEQTRDLSAPFKHNTETYGDDAKYPKGVYEVECRGIEKPLIKRSFPYFRGFLSLKEGITRLDVALNDEEVPVLRIVYVKSMWDDAKIWNELLNAKVWPVKYKDGTLKDCLLYTSDAADD
;
A
#
# COMPACT_ATOMS: atom_id res chain seq x y z
N MET A 1 -8.68 54.83 -5.18
CA MET A 1 -7.53 53.97 -4.75
C MET A 1 -7.64 52.59 -5.43
N LYS A 2 -6.62 52.18 -6.21
CA LYS A 2 -6.60 50.85 -6.85
C LYS A 2 -6.48 49.78 -5.78
N ARG A 3 -7.48 48.90 -5.63
CA ARG A 3 -7.40 47.69 -4.78
C ARG A 3 -6.19 46.86 -5.20
N LYS A 4 -5.23 46.65 -4.27
CA LYS A 4 -4.11 45.76 -4.53
C LYS A 4 -4.61 44.32 -4.61
N SER A 5 -4.44 43.71 -5.75
CA SER A 5 -4.81 42.30 -5.94
C SER A 5 -3.86 41.36 -5.20
N ASN A 6 -4.37 40.32 -4.53
CA ASN A 6 -3.57 39.23 -3.99
C ASN A 6 -3.39 38.16 -5.07
N TRP A 7 -2.79 38.56 -6.20
CA TRP A 7 -2.70 37.74 -7.40
C TRP A 7 -1.90 36.44 -7.14
N LEU A 8 -0.82 36.51 -6.33
CA LEU A 8 0.00 35.33 -6.03
C LEU A 8 -0.82 34.24 -5.32
N LYS A 9 -1.62 34.62 -4.30
CA LYS A 9 -2.51 33.67 -3.63
C LYS A 9 -3.49 33.04 -4.61
N ASN A 10 -4.15 33.87 -5.42
CA ASN A 10 -5.15 33.40 -6.37
C ASN A 10 -4.51 32.50 -7.44
N LEU A 11 -3.33 32.86 -7.95
CA LEU A 11 -2.57 32.06 -8.91
C LEU A 11 -2.24 30.67 -8.32
N LEU A 12 -1.69 30.63 -7.12
CA LEU A 12 -1.34 29.37 -6.45
C LEU A 12 -2.58 28.51 -6.17
N GLN A 13 -3.65 29.08 -5.63
CA GLN A 13 -4.88 28.35 -5.33
C GLN A 13 -5.53 27.76 -6.57
N TRP A 14 -5.73 28.57 -7.63
CA TRP A 14 -6.38 28.13 -8.85
C TRP A 14 -5.44 27.29 -9.73
N GLY A 15 -4.15 27.60 -9.73
CA GLY A 15 -3.13 26.84 -10.45
C GLY A 15 -3.02 25.41 -9.92
N THR A 16 -2.93 25.24 -8.59
CA THR A 16 -2.90 23.87 -7.99
C THR A 16 -4.20 23.10 -8.22
N LEU A 17 -5.36 23.77 -8.08
CA LEU A 17 -6.64 23.11 -8.33
C LEU A 17 -6.77 22.69 -9.80
N ALA A 18 -6.38 23.56 -10.75
CA ALA A 18 -6.44 23.27 -12.18
C ALA A 18 -5.44 22.14 -12.55
N ALA A 19 -4.24 22.13 -11.98
CA ALA A 19 -3.27 21.07 -12.20
C ALA A 19 -3.80 19.71 -11.72
N ILE A 20 -4.35 19.64 -10.50
CA ILE A 20 -4.93 18.40 -9.95
C ILE A 20 -6.09 17.90 -10.82
N VAL A 21 -7.04 18.76 -11.17
CA VAL A 21 -8.16 18.39 -12.04
C VAL A 21 -7.67 17.97 -13.42
N GLY A 22 -6.68 18.67 -13.97
CA GLY A 22 -6.06 18.33 -15.25
C GLY A 22 -5.43 16.94 -15.25
N PHE A 23 -4.65 16.59 -14.23
CA PHE A 23 -4.05 15.25 -14.10
C PHE A 23 -5.10 14.15 -13.91
N VAL A 24 -6.15 14.41 -13.13
CA VAL A 24 -7.26 13.45 -12.95
C VAL A 24 -8.00 13.22 -14.27
N VAL A 25 -8.33 14.28 -15.00
CA VAL A 25 -9.01 14.18 -16.31
C VAL A 25 -8.11 13.46 -17.32
N TYR A 26 -6.82 13.78 -17.36
CA TYR A 26 -5.84 13.10 -18.22
C TYR A 26 -5.82 11.58 -17.93
N GLY A 27 -5.71 11.19 -16.65
CA GLY A 27 -5.71 9.78 -16.24
C GLY A 27 -7.02 9.06 -16.56
N LEU A 28 -8.17 9.76 -16.50
CA LEU A 28 -9.46 9.18 -16.84
C LEU A 28 -9.66 8.98 -18.35
N THR A 29 -9.08 9.87 -19.18
CA THR A 29 -9.25 9.86 -20.64
C THR A 29 -8.27 8.92 -21.33
N LEU A 30 -6.99 8.92 -20.92
CA LEU A 30 -5.93 8.15 -21.55
C LEU A 30 -5.61 6.82 -20.86
N GLY A 31 -6.19 6.57 -19.68
CA GLY A 31 -5.98 5.32 -18.94
C GLY A 31 -4.62 5.21 -18.25
N GLU A 32 -3.73 6.17 -18.43
CA GLU A 32 -2.43 6.25 -17.80
C GLU A 32 -2.47 7.19 -16.59
N LYS A 33 -1.74 6.85 -15.53
CA LYS A 33 -1.57 7.74 -14.37
C LYS A 33 -0.24 8.52 -14.52
N PRO A 34 -0.27 9.74 -15.08
CA PRO A 34 0.96 10.50 -15.37
C PRO A 34 1.68 10.97 -14.11
N ALA A 35 0.99 11.01 -12.97
CA ALA A 35 1.55 11.39 -11.67
C ALA A 35 0.73 10.78 -10.54
N ASP A 36 1.40 10.54 -9.42
CA ASP A 36 0.73 10.15 -8.17
C ASP A 36 0.06 11.39 -7.53
N VAL A 37 -1.16 11.69 -7.99
CA VAL A 37 -1.95 12.83 -7.49
C VAL A 37 -2.33 12.63 -6.02
N GLU A 38 -2.38 11.38 -5.54
CA GLU A 38 -2.66 11.05 -4.14
C GLU A 38 -1.54 11.56 -3.21
N ALA A 39 -0.30 11.56 -3.70
CA ALA A 39 0.87 12.05 -2.95
C ALA A 39 0.79 13.52 -2.54
N TYR A 40 -0.11 14.30 -3.15
CA TYR A 40 -0.33 15.69 -2.80
C TYR A 40 -1.08 15.89 -1.47
N CYS A 41 -1.68 14.84 -0.88
CA CYS A 41 -2.41 14.93 0.38
C CYS A 41 -1.47 14.84 1.60
N PRO A 42 -1.18 15.96 2.31
CA PRO A 42 -0.28 15.93 3.47
C PRO A 42 -0.87 15.18 4.67
N PHE A 43 -2.19 15.04 4.75
CA PHE A 43 -2.84 14.34 5.85
C PHE A 43 -2.56 12.84 5.79
N GLY A 44 -2.68 12.23 4.61
CA GLY A 44 -2.30 10.83 4.40
C GLY A 44 -0.83 10.58 4.74
N GLY A 45 0.08 11.51 4.36
CA GLY A 45 1.50 11.42 4.68
C GLY A 45 1.81 11.45 6.19
N LEU A 46 1.15 12.35 6.94
CA LEU A 46 1.30 12.40 8.41
C LEU A 46 0.69 11.18 9.10
N GLN A 47 -0.39 10.64 8.56
CA GLN A 47 -1.04 9.44 9.05
C GLN A 47 -0.15 8.20 8.83
N ALA A 48 0.47 8.07 7.66
CA ALA A 48 1.44 7.02 7.36
C ALA A 48 2.68 7.11 8.25
N LEU A 49 3.21 8.32 8.47
CA LEU A 49 4.32 8.55 9.38
C LEU A 49 3.94 8.16 10.81
N GLY A 50 2.73 8.51 11.27
CA GLY A 50 2.23 8.11 12.58
C GLY A 50 2.11 6.58 12.73
N SER A 51 1.60 5.89 11.72
CA SER A 51 1.55 4.42 11.68
C SER A 51 2.95 3.80 11.69
N TYR A 52 3.88 4.37 10.93
CA TYR A 52 5.28 3.93 10.91
C TYR A 52 5.96 4.04 12.29
N LEU A 53 5.77 5.17 12.98
CA LEU A 53 6.34 5.38 14.32
C LEU A 53 5.75 4.47 15.40
N VAL A 54 4.53 3.96 15.20
CA VAL A 54 3.86 3.04 16.14
C VAL A 54 4.17 1.58 15.83
N ASN A 55 4.13 1.20 14.54
CA ASN A 55 4.15 -0.19 14.09
C ASN A 55 5.44 -0.60 13.38
N ASN A 56 6.43 0.30 13.22
CA ASN A 56 7.62 0.13 12.38
C ASN A 56 7.29 -0.34 10.95
N SER A 57 6.12 0.08 10.43
CA SER A 57 5.65 -0.33 9.11
C SER A 57 4.86 0.78 8.44
N LEU A 58 5.13 1.02 7.15
CA LEU A 58 4.35 1.95 6.36
C LEU A 58 3.02 1.31 5.93
N ALA A 59 1.96 2.08 6.02
CA ALA A 59 0.68 1.69 5.42
C ALA A 59 0.85 1.49 3.91
N CYS A 60 0.14 0.50 3.35
CA CYS A 60 0.25 0.09 1.96
C CYS A 60 0.13 1.26 0.97
N THR A 61 0.95 1.29 -0.07
CA THR A 61 0.91 2.23 -1.21
C THR A 61 1.32 3.69 -0.96
N MET A 62 1.93 4.02 0.20
CA MET A 62 2.33 5.41 0.46
C MET A 62 3.64 5.78 -0.20
N SER A 63 3.63 6.91 -0.91
CA SER A 63 4.86 7.46 -1.46
C SER A 63 5.62 8.28 -0.41
N MET A 64 6.95 8.22 -0.43
CA MET A 64 7.79 9.06 0.43
C MET A 64 7.50 10.54 0.20
N THR A 65 7.16 10.93 -1.01
CA THR A 65 6.74 12.28 -1.37
C THR A 65 5.55 12.74 -0.52
N GLN A 66 4.56 11.88 -0.32
CA GLN A 66 3.38 12.20 0.49
C GLN A 66 3.74 12.41 1.97
N ILE A 67 4.63 11.57 2.51
CA ILE A 67 5.15 11.72 3.87
C ILE A 67 5.89 13.05 4.00
N MET A 68 6.78 13.38 3.06
CA MET A 68 7.54 14.63 3.08
C MET A 68 6.66 15.87 2.93
N VAL A 69 5.59 15.82 2.12
CA VAL A 69 4.58 16.89 2.06
C VAL A 69 3.91 17.07 3.43
N GLY A 70 3.61 15.99 4.13
CA GLY A 70 3.09 16.02 5.50
C GLY A 70 4.08 16.64 6.50
N VAL A 71 5.35 16.21 6.49
CA VAL A 71 6.41 16.73 7.36
C VAL A 71 6.66 18.21 7.09
N MET A 72 6.79 18.62 5.84
CA MET A 72 7.01 20.02 5.49
C MET A 72 5.80 20.91 5.81
N LEU A 73 4.58 20.36 5.75
CA LEU A 73 3.39 21.02 6.29
C LEU A 73 3.54 21.25 7.80
N ALA A 74 3.93 20.23 8.58
CA ALA A 74 4.12 20.34 10.03
C ALA A 74 5.16 21.41 10.37
N VAL A 75 6.33 21.38 9.70
CA VAL A 75 7.39 22.39 9.83
C VAL A 75 6.85 23.79 9.49
N GLY A 76 6.13 23.91 8.37
CA GLY A 76 5.53 25.17 7.95
C GLY A 76 4.52 25.72 8.95
N VAL A 77 3.71 24.86 9.59
CA VAL A 77 2.75 25.27 10.63
C VAL A 77 3.46 25.72 11.90
N ILE A 78 4.47 24.99 12.34
CA ILE A 78 5.26 25.32 13.55
C ILE A 78 5.96 26.67 13.37
N LEU A 79 6.65 26.87 12.25
CA LEU A 79 7.48 28.06 12.04
C LEU A 79 6.66 29.28 11.60
N PHE A 80 5.73 29.12 10.68
CA PHE A 80 5.10 30.26 10.02
C PHE A 80 3.59 30.33 10.21
N SER A 81 2.87 29.30 10.04
CA SER A 81 1.42 29.09 10.18
C SER A 81 0.91 28.10 9.12
N LYS A 82 -0.41 27.95 8.97
CA LYS A 82 -1.09 27.06 8.02
C LYS A 82 -0.93 27.51 6.55
N LEU A 83 0.32 27.69 6.07
CA LEU A 83 0.60 28.21 4.72
C LEU A 83 0.00 27.31 3.64
N PHE A 84 0.18 25.99 3.75
CA PHE A 84 -0.39 25.02 2.82
C PHE A 84 -1.90 25.21 2.66
N CYS A 85 -2.64 25.30 3.78
CA CYS A 85 -4.09 25.50 3.77
C CYS A 85 -4.54 26.82 3.12
N GLY A 86 -3.68 27.85 3.18
CA GLY A 86 -3.96 29.18 2.65
C GLY A 86 -3.63 29.37 1.18
N TYR A 87 -2.70 28.59 0.62
CA TYR A 87 -2.16 28.80 -0.72
C TYR A 87 -2.27 27.60 -1.65
N LEU A 88 -2.11 26.39 -1.14
CA LEU A 88 -1.93 25.18 -1.95
C LEU A 88 -3.07 24.16 -1.80
N CYS A 89 -3.78 24.13 -0.66
CA CYS A 89 -4.80 23.12 -0.40
C CYS A 89 -6.04 23.27 -1.33
N PRO A 90 -6.37 22.26 -2.15
CA PRO A 90 -7.51 22.31 -3.05
C PRO A 90 -8.85 22.39 -2.29
N LEU A 91 -9.00 21.62 -1.19
CA LEU A 91 -10.20 21.65 -0.34
C LEU A 91 -10.40 23.02 0.31
N GLY A 92 -9.29 23.66 0.73
CA GLY A 92 -9.30 25.05 1.24
C GLY A 92 -9.74 26.05 0.19
N THR A 93 -9.29 25.88 -1.06
CA THR A 93 -9.67 26.72 -2.19
C THR A 93 -11.16 26.60 -2.51
N VAL A 94 -11.68 25.36 -2.60
CA VAL A 94 -13.10 25.08 -2.84
C VAL A 94 -13.97 25.63 -1.71
N SER A 95 -13.59 25.39 -0.45
CA SER A 95 -14.32 25.89 0.73
C SER A 95 -14.37 27.42 0.78
N GLU A 96 -13.26 28.10 0.42
CA GLU A 96 -13.23 29.58 0.34
C GLU A 96 -14.13 30.10 -0.79
N TRP A 97 -14.12 29.44 -1.94
CA TRP A 97 -14.91 29.81 -3.10
C TRP A 97 -16.41 29.63 -2.83
N MET A 98 -16.81 28.47 -2.28
CA MET A 98 -18.21 28.22 -1.89
C MET A 98 -18.71 29.25 -0.88
N GLY A 99 -17.92 29.58 0.14
CA GLY A 99 -18.28 30.61 1.13
C GLY A 99 -18.38 32.01 0.55
N ARG A 100 -17.63 32.35 -0.53
CA ARG A 100 -17.81 33.60 -1.29
C ARG A 100 -19.12 33.58 -2.08
N GLY A 101 -19.50 32.44 -2.68
CA GLY A 101 -20.76 32.22 -3.38
C GLY A 101 -21.96 32.41 -2.45
N GLY A 102 -21.99 31.74 -1.31
CA GLY A 102 -23.05 31.86 -0.30
C GLY A 102 -23.22 33.31 0.22
N LYS A 103 -22.08 33.99 0.42
CA LYS A 103 -22.12 35.43 0.80
C LYS A 103 -22.69 36.31 -0.29
N LYS A 104 -22.37 36.06 -1.57
CA LYS A 104 -22.90 36.83 -2.71
C LYS A 104 -24.42 36.66 -2.83
N LEU A 105 -24.91 35.44 -2.55
CA LEU A 105 -26.36 35.13 -2.57
C LEU A 105 -27.06 35.47 -1.25
N LYS A 106 -26.37 36.05 -0.25
CA LYS A 106 -26.90 36.46 1.06
C LYS A 106 -27.48 35.31 1.91
N VAL A 107 -27.11 34.05 1.64
CA VAL A 107 -27.53 32.86 2.40
C VAL A 107 -26.49 32.41 3.45
N SER A 108 -25.35 33.09 3.52
CA SER A 108 -24.26 32.74 4.44
C SER A 108 -24.62 33.07 5.89
N VAL A 109 -24.53 32.08 6.76
CA VAL A 109 -24.71 32.19 8.21
C VAL A 109 -23.34 32.35 8.88
N GLU A 110 -23.22 33.28 9.84
CA GLU A 110 -22.01 33.46 10.63
C GLU A 110 -22.20 32.86 12.02
N ILE A 111 -21.50 31.77 12.31
CA ILE A 111 -21.47 31.17 13.65
C ILE A 111 -20.57 32.05 14.53
N ARG A 112 -21.11 32.54 15.63
CA ARG A 112 -20.38 33.40 16.57
C ARG A 112 -19.20 32.62 17.21
N PRO A 113 -17.95 33.11 17.11
CA PRO A 113 -16.81 32.45 17.73
C PRO A 113 -17.02 32.31 19.26
N GLY A 114 -16.80 31.10 19.78
CA GLY A 114 -16.97 30.77 21.21
C GLY A 114 -18.41 30.48 21.64
N SER A 115 -19.41 30.51 20.73
CA SER A 115 -20.75 30.00 21.02
C SER A 115 -20.74 28.50 21.27
N ILE A 116 -21.79 27.96 21.90
CA ILE A 116 -21.94 26.52 22.14
C ILE A 116 -21.86 25.75 20.81
N ALA A 117 -22.51 26.24 19.76
CA ALA A 117 -22.45 25.62 18.44
C ALA A 117 -21.02 25.61 17.84
N ASP A 118 -20.26 26.73 17.97
CA ASP A 118 -18.87 26.79 17.52
C ASP A 118 -17.99 25.80 18.29
N ARG A 119 -18.18 25.68 19.60
CA ARG A 119 -17.42 24.74 20.46
C ARG A 119 -17.71 23.28 20.11
N LEU A 120 -18.96 22.91 19.99
CA LEU A 120 -19.38 21.55 19.65
C LEU A 120 -18.88 21.16 18.25
N LEU A 121 -19.04 22.02 17.25
CA LEU A 121 -18.59 21.74 15.89
C LEU A 121 -17.05 21.64 15.83
N ARG A 122 -16.30 22.43 16.59
CA ARG A 122 -14.83 22.31 16.66
C ARG A 122 -14.38 21.00 17.31
N ALA A 123 -15.15 20.44 18.25
CA ALA A 123 -14.84 19.13 18.84
C ALA A 123 -14.87 18.00 17.79
N VAL A 124 -15.76 18.10 16.79
CA VAL A 124 -15.92 17.08 15.74
C VAL A 124 -14.60 16.82 15.01
N LYS A 125 -13.84 17.85 14.62
CA LYS A 125 -12.57 17.64 13.89
C LYS A 125 -11.50 16.93 14.73
N TYR A 126 -11.49 17.12 16.07
CA TYR A 126 -10.57 16.40 16.97
C TYR A 126 -11.00 14.96 17.21
N ALA A 127 -12.30 14.71 17.31
CA ALA A 127 -12.84 13.36 17.35
C ALA A 127 -12.54 12.58 16.06
N LEU A 128 -12.70 13.22 14.90
CA LEU A 128 -12.33 12.65 13.60
C LEU A 128 -10.81 12.42 13.51
N LEU A 129 -9.98 13.35 14.00
CA LEU A 129 -8.53 13.19 14.04
C LEU A 129 -8.13 11.96 14.85
N PHE A 130 -8.68 11.82 16.07
CA PHE A 130 -8.43 10.67 16.93
C PHE A 130 -8.85 9.36 16.25
N TYR A 131 -10.09 9.31 15.76
CA TYR A 131 -10.65 8.11 15.15
C TYR A 131 -9.84 7.65 13.92
N VAL A 132 -9.48 8.58 13.05
CA VAL A 132 -8.73 8.26 11.82
C VAL A 132 -7.34 7.75 12.11
N PHE A 133 -6.59 8.39 13.03
CA PHE A 133 -5.26 7.91 13.40
C PHE A 133 -5.31 6.58 14.16
N TYR A 134 -6.30 6.41 15.04
CA TYR A 134 -6.51 5.15 15.77
C TYR A 134 -6.76 4.00 14.79
N MET A 135 -7.70 4.18 13.87
CA MET A 135 -8.03 3.15 12.88
C MET A 135 -6.84 2.83 11.99
N SER A 136 -6.08 3.83 11.53
CA SER A 136 -4.92 3.58 10.68
C SER A 136 -3.77 2.89 11.39
N ALA A 137 -3.52 3.22 12.65
CA ALA A 137 -2.50 2.53 13.43
C ALA A 137 -2.92 1.08 13.78
N SER A 138 -4.23 0.82 13.94
CA SER A 138 -4.75 -0.50 14.29
C SER A 138 -4.87 -1.44 13.08
N SER A 139 -5.22 -0.92 11.88
CA SER A 139 -5.47 -1.73 10.67
C SER A 139 -4.29 -1.75 9.69
N SER A 140 -3.26 -0.92 9.91
CA SER A 140 -2.17 -0.68 8.94
C SER A 140 -2.66 -0.19 7.57
N GLU A 141 -3.90 0.34 7.50
CA GLU A 141 -4.51 0.92 6.32
C GLU A 141 -4.79 2.41 6.52
N LEU A 142 -4.82 3.16 5.44
CA LEU A 142 -5.16 4.58 5.49
C LEU A 142 -6.66 4.78 5.57
N PHE A 143 -7.20 4.83 6.78
CA PHE A 143 -8.64 4.98 6.98
C PHE A 143 -9.21 6.28 6.38
N CYS A 144 -8.40 7.34 6.24
CA CYS A 144 -8.87 8.61 5.64
C CYS A 144 -9.38 8.45 4.20
N LYS A 145 -8.93 7.45 3.44
CA LYS A 145 -9.39 7.16 2.08
C LYS A 145 -10.92 7.03 2.00
N ASN A 146 -11.54 6.47 3.05
CA ASN A 146 -12.97 6.19 3.07
C ASN A 146 -13.86 7.43 3.04
N PHE A 147 -13.36 8.59 3.48
CA PHE A 147 -14.20 9.80 3.58
C PHE A 147 -13.52 11.08 3.08
N ASP A 148 -12.25 11.05 2.65
CA ASP A 148 -11.56 12.24 2.18
C ASP A 148 -12.07 12.65 0.78
N PRO A 149 -12.72 13.81 0.63
CA PRO A 149 -13.16 14.31 -0.68
C PRO A 149 -12.01 14.48 -1.66
N TYR A 150 -10.80 14.77 -1.17
CA TYR A 150 -9.63 14.89 -2.01
C TYR A 150 -9.25 13.55 -2.64
N TYR A 151 -9.16 12.49 -1.84
CA TYR A 151 -8.84 11.14 -2.33
C TYR A 151 -9.86 10.65 -3.36
N ALA A 152 -11.14 10.86 -3.09
CA ALA A 152 -12.20 10.47 -4.03
C ALA A 152 -12.03 11.15 -5.41
N VAL A 153 -11.72 12.45 -5.44
CA VAL A 153 -11.47 13.18 -6.70
C VAL A 153 -10.15 12.76 -7.33
N ALA A 154 -9.07 12.62 -6.56
CA ALA A 154 -7.74 12.25 -7.05
C ALA A 154 -7.73 10.87 -7.73
N THR A 155 -8.55 9.93 -7.24
CA THR A 155 -8.70 8.59 -7.82
C THR A 155 -9.78 8.50 -8.90
N GLY A 156 -10.44 9.63 -9.22
CA GLY A 156 -11.58 9.66 -10.17
C GLY A 156 -12.75 8.79 -9.73
N PHE A 157 -12.98 8.66 -8.42
CA PHE A 157 -14.01 7.81 -7.78
C PHE A 157 -13.86 6.30 -8.05
N LYS A 158 -12.69 5.87 -8.54
CA LYS A 158 -12.36 4.45 -8.80
C LYS A 158 -11.49 3.82 -7.70
N GLY A 159 -11.08 4.60 -6.70
CA GLY A 159 -10.29 4.12 -5.56
C GLY A 159 -11.11 3.30 -4.56
N GLU A 160 -10.42 2.76 -3.55
CA GLU A 160 -11.06 2.09 -2.40
C GLU A 160 -11.76 3.13 -1.51
N ILE A 161 -12.99 3.50 -1.85
CA ILE A 161 -13.79 4.48 -1.12
C ILE A 161 -15.06 3.85 -0.56
N THR A 162 -15.47 4.30 0.63
CA THR A 162 -16.80 3.98 1.17
C THR A 162 -17.80 5.01 0.66
N VAL A 163 -18.61 4.65 -0.32
CA VAL A 163 -19.47 5.56 -1.10
C VAL A 163 -20.31 6.49 -0.22
N TRP A 164 -21.02 5.96 0.80
CA TRP A 164 -21.88 6.78 1.66
C TRP A 164 -21.09 7.80 2.50
N MET A 165 -19.89 7.43 3.03
CA MET A 165 -19.01 8.35 3.76
C MET A 165 -18.50 9.45 2.84
N THR A 166 -18.07 9.09 1.64
CA THR A 166 -17.58 10.04 0.63
C THR A 166 -18.67 11.02 0.22
N VAL A 167 -19.90 10.55 -0.03
CA VAL A 167 -21.04 11.42 -0.39
C VAL A 167 -21.32 12.42 0.74
N ILE A 168 -21.36 11.98 2.00
CA ILE A 168 -21.55 12.87 3.15
C ILE A 168 -20.43 13.91 3.22
N SER A 169 -19.18 13.50 3.06
CA SER A 169 -18.01 14.39 3.13
C SER A 169 -18.04 15.45 2.02
N VAL A 170 -18.34 15.04 0.80
CA VAL A 170 -18.50 15.95 -0.35
C VAL A 170 -19.66 16.93 -0.11
N ALA A 171 -20.80 16.45 0.38
CA ALA A 171 -21.94 17.30 0.72
C ALA A 171 -21.57 18.32 1.81
N LEU A 172 -20.87 17.90 2.88
CA LEU A 172 -20.38 18.79 3.95
C LEU A 172 -19.37 19.82 3.43
N LEU A 173 -18.50 19.43 2.49
CA LEU A 173 -17.55 20.36 1.87
C LEU A 173 -18.29 21.44 1.08
N PHE A 174 -19.21 21.07 0.19
CA PHE A 174 -19.88 22.01 -0.69
C PHE A 174 -21.00 22.76 0.02
N LEU A 175 -21.99 22.07 0.56
CA LEU A 175 -23.14 22.70 1.21
C LEU A 175 -22.75 23.38 2.52
N GLY A 176 -21.97 22.69 3.38
CA GLY A 176 -21.51 23.26 4.63
C GLY A 176 -20.72 24.54 4.41
N SER A 177 -19.77 24.56 3.46
CA SER A 177 -18.95 25.73 3.16
C SER A 177 -19.72 26.82 2.41
N PHE A 178 -20.83 26.50 1.72
CA PHE A 178 -21.70 27.47 1.08
C PHE A 178 -22.50 28.28 2.10
N PHE A 179 -23.05 27.60 3.11
CA PHE A 179 -23.82 28.27 4.16
C PHE A 179 -22.92 28.89 5.25
N VAL A 180 -21.80 28.25 5.61
CA VAL A 180 -20.87 28.74 6.65
C VAL A 180 -19.48 28.84 6.08
N LYS A 181 -18.88 30.03 6.13
CA LYS A 181 -17.54 30.26 5.59
C LYS A 181 -16.49 29.32 6.20
N MET A 182 -15.73 28.65 5.33
CA MET A 182 -14.68 27.70 5.69
C MET A 182 -15.17 26.58 6.61
N PHE A 183 -16.42 26.12 6.43
CA PHE A 183 -17.04 25.10 7.29
C PHE A 183 -16.19 23.85 7.39
N TRP A 184 -15.80 23.29 6.25
CA TRP A 184 -14.95 22.11 6.20
C TRP A 184 -13.65 22.30 7.00
N CYS A 185 -12.90 23.36 6.70
CA CYS A 185 -11.58 23.61 7.30
C CYS A 185 -11.65 23.94 8.80
N LYS A 186 -12.77 24.53 9.25
CA LYS A 186 -12.95 24.93 10.65
C LYS A 186 -13.43 23.79 11.54
N TYR A 187 -14.33 22.94 11.04
CA TYR A 187 -15.13 22.06 11.87
C TYR A 187 -14.97 20.57 11.55
N ILE A 188 -14.64 20.21 10.31
CA ILE A 188 -14.61 18.82 9.86
C ILE A 188 -13.19 18.33 9.62
N CYS A 189 -12.33 19.12 8.97
CA CYS A 189 -11.02 18.72 8.50
C CYS A 189 -10.07 18.26 9.63
N PRO A 190 -9.68 16.98 9.70
CA PRO A 190 -8.76 16.50 10.75
C PRO A 190 -7.35 17.09 10.60
N LEU A 191 -6.89 17.37 9.36
CA LEU A 191 -5.64 18.11 9.15
C LEU A 191 -5.68 19.51 9.78
N GLY A 192 -6.88 20.14 9.80
CA GLY A 192 -7.10 21.41 10.49
C GLY A 192 -6.90 21.32 12.00
N ALA A 193 -7.33 20.22 12.63
CA ALA A 193 -7.10 19.92 14.04
C ALA A 193 -5.63 19.66 14.33
N LEU A 194 -4.99 18.80 13.55
CA LEU A 194 -3.58 18.46 13.66
C LEU A 194 -2.67 19.70 13.49
N SER A 195 -2.99 20.57 12.52
CA SER A 195 -2.30 21.86 12.36
C SER A 195 -2.46 22.77 13.57
N ASN A 196 -3.59 22.70 14.29
CA ASN A 196 -3.75 23.47 15.54
C ASN A 196 -2.86 22.91 16.65
N ILE A 197 -2.74 21.59 16.78
CA ILE A 197 -1.84 20.94 17.74
C ILE A 197 -0.40 21.38 17.48
N PHE A 198 0.06 21.37 16.24
CA PHE A 198 1.41 21.82 15.87
C PHE A 198 1.67 23.29 16.18
N LYS A 199 0.66 24.16 16.16
CA LYS A 199 0.80 25.57 16.57
C LYS A 199 1.11 25.74 18.06
N PHE A 200 0.74 24.76 18.89
CA PHE A 200 1.08 24.71 20.32
C PHE A 200 2.35 23.88 20.54
N THR A 201 3.44 24.30 19.92
CA THR A 201 4.71 23.57 19.81
C THR A 201 5.22 23.02 21.14
N LEU A 202 5.19 23.79 22.21
CA LEU A 202 5.65 23.34 23.54
C LEU A 202 4.78 22.22 24.10
N THR A 203 3.45 22.32 23.93
CA THR A 203 2.51 21.28 24.35
C THR A 203 2.70 20.03 23.53
N PHE A 204 2.88 20.18 22.22
CA PHE A 204 3.16 19.06 21.31
C PHE A 204 4.49 18.37 21.67
N ALA A 205 5.56 19.13 21.91
CA ALA A 205 6.84 18.58 22.37
C ALA A 205 6.70 17.83 23.70
N GLY A 206 5.94 18.38 24.65
CA GLY A 206 5.65 17.71 25.93
C GLY A 206 4.91 16.38 25.76
N ILE A 207 3.96 16.30 24.84
CA ILE A 207 3.23 15.05 24.52
C ILE A 207 4.17 14.02 23.91
N VAL A 208 5.04 14.42 22.99
CA VAL A 208 6.04 13.53 22.35
C VAL A 208 7.02 12.98 23.38
N ILE A 209 7.53 13.85 24.29
CA ILE A 209 8.44 13.43 25.37
C ILE A 209 7.72 12.45 26.32
N LEU A 210 6.48 12.72 26.68
CA LEU A 210 5.68 11.84 27.53
C LEU A 210 5.46 10.48 26.86
N LEU A 211 5.14 10.46 25.55
CA LEU A 211 4.99 9.23 24.76
C LEU A 211 6.28 8.42 24.80
N TRP A 212 7.41 9.06 24.55
CA TRP A 212 8.71 8.41 24.56
C TRP A 212 9.03 7.83 25.96
N ALA A 213 8.80 8.57 27.01
CA ALA A 213 9.02 8.11 28.38
C ALA A 213 8.11 6.92 28.75
N LEU A 214 6.83 6.93 28.36
CA LEU A 214 5.92 5.82 28.57
C LEU A 214 6.30 4.59 27.75
N GLY A 215 6.85 4.78 26.55
CA GLY A 215 7.42 3.70 25.72
C GLY A 215 8.60 3.02 26.42
N LEU A 216 9.51 3.78 27.02
CA LEU A 216 10.63 3.25 27.81
C LEU A 216 10.17 2.45 29.05
N LEU A 217 8.99 2.78 29.60
CA LEU A 217 8.37 2.04 30.70
C LEU A 217 7.59 0.80 30.25
N GLY A 218 7.63 0.45 28.97
CA GLY A 218 7.00 -0.76 28.42
C GLY A 218 5.47 -0.71 28.30
N VAL A 219 4.86 0.48 28.28
CA VAL A 219 3.39 0.61 28.12
C VAL A 219 3.02 0.43 26.66
N ALA A 220 2.58 -0.75 26.26
CA ALA A 220 2.29 -1.13 24.88
C ALA A 220 1.24 -0.25 24.17
N SER A 221 0.27 0.31 24.89
CA SER A 221 -0.78 1.18 24.36
C SER A 221 -0.53 2.68 24.57
N ALA A 222 0.72 3.07 24.92
CA ALA A 222 1.06 4.46 25.26
C ALA A 222 0.68 5.46 24.13
N TRP A 223 0.80 5.06 22.87
CA TRP A 223 0.47 5.89 21.71
C TRP A 223 -1.02 6.28 21.64
N VAL A 224 -1.94 5.39 22.06
CA VAL A 224 -3.39 5.69 22.08
C VAL A 224 -3.69 6.78 23.08
N TRP A 225 -3.12 6.68 24.28
CA TRP A 225 -3.29 7.68 25.35
C TRP A 225 -2.67 9.02 24.96
N ALA A 226 -1.49 8.99 24.32
CA ALA A 226 -0.84 10.21 23.85
C ALA A 226 -1.63 10.89 22.71
N LEU A 227 -2.18 10.10 21.77
CA LEU A 227 -3.06 10.63 20.72
C LEU A 227 -4.34 11.22 21.33
N GLY A 228 -4.97 10.53 22.28
CA GLY A 228 -6.14 11.02 23.01
C GLY A 228 -5.83 12.32 23.75
N ALA A 229 -4.73 12.36 24.49
CA ALA A 229 -4.27 13.56 25.19
C ALA A 229 -4.00 14.71 24.21
N ALA A 230 -3.33 14.46 23.08
CA ALA A 230 -3.07 15.46 22.05
C ALA A 230 -4.38 16.07 21.50
N CYS A 231 -5.38 15.23 21.23
CA CYS A 231 -6.68 15.69 20.74
C CYS A 231 -7.45 16.50 21.78
N VAL A 232 -7.52 16.03 23.02
CA VAL A 232 -8.22 16.72 24.13
C VAL A 232 -7.53 18.04 24.47
N ILE A 233 -6.22 18.01 24.68
CA ILE A 233 -5.44 19.22 25.01
C ILE A 233 -5.48 20.21 23.84
N GLY A 234 -5.34 19.74 22.60
CA GLY A 234 -5.46 20.57 21.41
C GLY A 234 -6.80 21.27 21.30
N TYR A 235 -7.91 20.55 21.60
CA TYR A 235 -9.24 21.13 21.65
C TYR A 235 -9.38 22.16 22.79
N LEU A 236 -8.95 21.82 24.01
CA LEU A 236 -9.01 22.73 25.14
C LEU A 236 -8.19 24.00 24.90
N TRP A 237 -6.98 23.86 24.37
CA TRP A 237 -6.14 25.01 24.00
C TRP A 237 -6.79 25.85 22.90
N GLU A 238 -7.44 25.23 21.92
CA GLU A 238 -8.20 25.98 20.90
C GLU A 238 -9.34 26.78 21.53
N MET A 239 -10.04 26.23 22.53
CA MET A 239 -11.16 26.90 23.19
C MET A 239 -10.72 28.02 24.13
N ILE A 240 -9.67 27.78 24.91
CA ILE A 240 -9.15 28.74 25.90
C ILE A 240 -8.33 29.82 25.22
N TYR A 241 -7.45 29.42 24.28
CA TYR A 241 -6.51 30.29 23.60
C TYR A 241 -6.81 30.32 22.10
N LEU A 242 -7.90 30.91 21.69
CA LEU A 242 -8.12 31.20 20.27
C LEU A 242 -6.97 32.06 19.65
N LYS A 243 -5.92 32.34 20.45
CA LYS A 243 -4.72 33.08 20.11
C LYS A 243 -3.47 32.26 20.43
N SER A 244 -2.60 32.02 19.43
CA SER A 244 -1.28 31.39 19.65
C SER A 244 -0.32 32.39 20.35
N LYS A 245 0.42 31.91 21.37
CA LYS A 245 1.36 32.76 22.13
C LYS A 245 2.82 32.63 21.67
N VAL A 246 3.26 31.50 21.13
CA VAL A 246 4.68 31.18 20.96
C VAL A 246 5.13 31.31 19.51
N PHE A 247 4.47 30.66 18.58
CA PHE A 247 4.72 30.73 17.14
C PHE A 247 3.44 31.18 16.43
N PRO A 248 3.48 31.71 15.26
CA PRO A 248 4.49 31.66 14.21
C PRO A 248 5.50 32.84 14.24
N LEU A 249 6.64 32.63 13.53
CA LEU A 249 7.65 33.69 13.31
C LEU A 249 7.10 34.87 12.53
N LEU A 250 6.28 34.59 11.51
CA LEU A 250 5.59 35.60 10.71
C LEU A 250 4.17 35.83 11.22
N ARG A 251 3.79 37.09 11.34
CA ARG A 251 2.44 37.51 11.76
C ARG A 251 1.98 38.70 10.94
N ILE A 252 0.68 38.90 10.86
CA ILE A 252 0.12 40.14 10.37
C ILE A 252 0.13 41.11 11.54
N VAL A 253 0.75 42.27 11.32
CA VAL A 253 0.87 43.38 12.29
C VAL A 253 -0.02 44.49 11.80
N ARG A 254 -0.79 45.11 12.72
CA ARG A 254 -1.61 46.28 12.47
C ARG A 254 -0.85 47.52 12.98
N ASP A 255 -0.75 48.51 12.12
CA ASP A 255 -0.34 49.84 12.51
C ASP A 255 -1.58 50.61 13.03
N GLU A 256 -1.55 50.94 14.31
CA GLU A 256 -2.67 51.58 14.97
C GLU A 256 -2.84 53.04 14.51
N ALA A 257 -1.73 53.72 14.22
CA ALA A 257 -1.75 55.14 13.83
C ALA A 257 -2.46 55.38 12.50
N THR A 258 -2.34 54.43 11.57
CA THR A 258 -2.95 54.53 10.23
C THR A 258 -4.28 53.75 10.10
N CYS A 259 -4.69 53.00 11.13
CA CYS A 259 -5.89 52.14 11.06
C CYS A 259 -7.17 52.91 11.40
N THR A 260 -8.06 53.05 10.42
CA THR A 260 -9.38 53.69 10.56
C THR A 260 -10.47 52.76 11.15
N LYS A 261 -10.14 51.54 11.58
CA LYS A 261 -11.06 50.53 12.14
C LYS A 261 -12.31 50.24 11.25
N CYS A 262 -12.20 50.38 9.94
CA CYS A 262 -13.30 50.27 8.96
C CYS A 262 -13.85 48.86 8.76
N ASP A 263 -13.31 47.84 9.42
CA ASP A 263 -13.73 46.42 9.42
C ASP A 263 -13.65 45.70 8.06
N VAL A 264 -13.03 46.29 7.05
CA VAL A 264 -12.85 45.67 5.73
C VAL A 264 -12.02 44.36 5.82
N CYS A 265 -10.98 44.35 6.68
CA CYS A 265 -10.11 43.24 6.92
C CYS A 265 -10.87 41.99 7.42
N ARG A 266 -11.80 42.16 8.40
CA ARG A 266 -12.67 41.05 8.89
C ARG A 266 -13.60 40.56 7.79
N ARG A 267 -14.29 41.46 7.08
CA ARG A 267 -15.25 41.14 6.03
C ARG A 267 -14.62 40.37 4.87
N LYS A 268 -13.35 40.62 4.56
CA LYS A 268 -12.60 39.97 3.48
C LYS A 268 -11.82 38.74 3.96
N CYS A 269 -11.62 38.56 5.27
CA CYS A 269 -10.98 37.37 5.82
C CYS A 269 -11.83 36.12 5.58
N PRO A 270 -11.27 35.04 5.01
CA PRO A 270 -12.01 33.77 4.84
C PRO A 270 -12.57 33.23 6.17
N TYR A 271 -11.81 33.37 7.24
CA TYR A 271 -12.16 32.89 8.59
C TYR A 271 -12.89 33.93 9.45
N SER A 272 -13.20 35.12 8.92
CA SER A 272 -13.90 36.22 9.62
C SER A 272 -13.24 36.65 10.93
N ILE A 273 -11.90 36.63 10.99
CA ILE A 273 -11.11 37.03 12.18
C ILE A 273 -11.30 38.52 12.43
N ASP A 274 -11.57 38.90 13.68
CA ASP A 274 -11.67 40.30 14.11
C ASP A 274 -10.27 40.94 14.26
N ILE A 275 -9.74 41.44 13.14
CA ILE A 275 -8.37 41.93 13.04
C ILE A 275 -8.29 43.38 13.56
N LYS A 276 -9.36 44.18 13.47
CA LYS A 276 -9.37 45.62 13.81
C LYS A 276 -9.03 45.91 15.26
N ASN A 277 -9.25 44.93 16.15
CA ASN A 277 -9.01 45.06 17.59
C ASN A 277 -7.70 44.34 18.04
N LEU A 278 -6.87 43.89 17.08
CA LEU A 278 -5.62 43.20 17.36
C LEU A 278 -4.43 43.97 16.82
N ASP A 279 -3.38 44.19 17.61
CA ASP A 279 -2.11 44.78 17.14
C ASP A 279 -1.33 43.75 16.31
N LYS A 280 -1.36 42.48 16.72
CA LYS A 280 -0.76 41.36 16.02
C LYS A 280 -1.77 40.24 15.91
N VAL A 281 -1.96 39.72 14.69
CA VAL A 281 -2.89 38.57 14.44
C VAL A 281 -2.23 37.30 14.93
N LYS A 282 -2.69 36.80 16.08
CA LYS A 282 -2.25 35.55 16.71
C LYS A 282 -3.34 34.46 16.68
N HIS A 283 -4.38 34.67 15.90
CA HIS A 283 -5.55 33.78 15.87
C HIS A 283 -5.17 32.40 15.29
N ILE A 284 -5.68 31.32 15.91
CA ILE A 284 -5.36 29.95 15.54
C ILE A 284 -5.75 29.59 14.09
N ASP A 285 -6.85 30.16 13.61
CA ASP A 285 -7.35 29.93 12.24
C ASP A 285 -6.64 30.83 11.19
N CYS A 286 -5.70 31.71 11.58
CA CYS A 286 -4.98 32.52 10.63
C CYS A 286 -4.03 31.64 9.79
N THR A 287 -4.18 31.70 8.45
CA THR A 287 -3.36 30.98 7.47
C THR A 287 -2.28 31.85 6.82
N LEU A 288 -2.08 33.07 7.29
CA LEU A 288 -1.18 34.07 6.66
C LEU A 288 -1.45 34.33 5.17
N CYS A 289 -2.65 34.08 4.70
CA CYS A 289 -3.01 34.17 3.28
C CYS A 289 -2.93 35.60 2.68
N GLY A 290 -2.70 36.62 3.50
CA GLY A 290 -2.51 37.99 3.05
C GLY A 290 -3.75 38.69 2.47
N THR A 291 -4.94 38.06 2.49
CA THR A 291 -6.17 38.68 1.93
C THR A 291 -6.56 39.96 2.66
N CYS A 292 -6.41 40.00 4.00
CA CYS A 292 -6.68 41.19 4.79
C CYS A 292 -5.68 42.33 4.50
N VAL A 293 -4.40 42.00 4.28
CA VAL A 293 -3.35 42.96 3.91
C VAL A 293 -3.64 43.60 2.56
N SER A 294 -4.02 42.82 1.58
CA SER A 294 -4.37 43.30 0.23
C SER A 294 -5.66 44.10 0.18
N ALA A 295 -6.57 43.83 1.10
CA ALA A 295 -7.88 44.49 1.17
C ALA A 295 -7.89 45.77 2.00
N CYS A 296 -6.83 46.05 2.78
CA CYS A 296 -6.74 47.25 3.64
C CYS A 296 -6.60 48.50 2.78
N PRO A 297 -7.51 49.48 2.88
CA PRO A 297 -7.43 50.71 2.09
C PRO A 297 -6.31 51.61 2.54
N GLU A 298 -5.98 51.61 3.83
CA GLU A 298 -4.97 52.49 4.44
C GLU A 298 -3.57 51.84 4.54
N ASP A 299 -3.38 50.63 3.95
CA ASP A 299 -2.15 49.86 4.06
C ASP A 299 -1.66 49.65 5.51
N SER A 300 -2.57 49.76 6.50
CA SER A 300 -2.26 49.62 7.94
C SER A 300 -1.92 48.19 8.37
N LEU A 301 -2.09 47.20 7.50
CA LEU A 301 -1.79 45.79 7.77
C LEU A 301 -0.58 45.34 6.98
N GLN A 302 0.39 44.75 7.68
CA GLN A 302 1.67 44.34 7.11
C GLN A 302 2.05 42.94 7.60
N VAL A 303 2.77 42.17 6.77
CA VAL A 303 3.36 40.89 7.17
C VAL A 303 4.69 41.15 7.85
N GLY A 304 4.88 40.67 9.08
CA GLY A 304 6.10 40.88 9.85
C GLY A 304 6.45 42.36 10.14
N GLY A 305 5.49 43.27 9.99
CA GLY A 305 5.69 44.72 10.18
C GLY A 305 6.40 45.43 9.02
N LYS A 306 6.60 44.76 7.85
CA LYS A 306 7.25 45.35 6.68
C LYS A 306 6.42 45.15 5.42
N ARG A 307 6.27 46.18 4.59
CA ARG A 307 5.54 46.09 3.30
C ARG A 307 6.20 45.16 2.29
N SER A 308 7.53 45.09 2.30
CA SER A 308 8.31 44.22 1.40
C SER A 308 8.03 42.72 1.60
N LEU A 309 7.62 42.29 2.80
CA LEU A 309 7.34 40.91 3.15
C LEU A 309 5.95 40.40 2.70
N ARG A 310 5.19 41.18 1.97
CA ARG A 310 3.83 40.87 1.52
C ARG A 310 3.75 39.53 0.78
N TRP A 311 4.75 39.22 -0.04
CA TRP A 311 4.80 38.01 -0.89
C TRP A 311 5.44 36.80 -0.18
N LEU A 312 6.16 37.06 0.91
CA LEU A 312 6.95 36.04 1.61
C LEU A 312 6.13 34.78 2.01
N PRO A 313 4.89 34.89 2.54
CA PRO A 313 4.14 33.69 2.90
C PRO A 313 3.84 32.78 1.70
N GLY A 314 3.54 33.35 0.52
CA GLY A 314 3.32 32.56 -0.71
C GLY A 314 4.60 31.90 -1.22
N ILE A 315 5.72 32.63 -1.19
CA ILE A 315 7.04 32.10 -1.57
C ILE A 315 7.43 30.95 -0.64
N LEU A 316 7.26 31.11 0.68
CA LEU A 316 7.54 30.06 1.66
C LEU A 316 6.65 28.82 1.47
N ALA A 317 5.38 29.00 1.11
CA ALA A 317 4.51 27.88 0.81
C ALA A 317 5.02 27.04 -0.37
N VAL A 318 5.47 27.71 -1.45
CA VAL A 318 6.05 27.05 -2.64
C VAL A 318 7.39 26.42 -2.29
N ALA A 319 8.26 27.11 -1.55
CA ALA A 319 9.58 26.61 -1.15
C ALA A 319 9.47 25.34 -0.29
N LEU A 320 8.57 25.33 0.70
CA LEU A 320 8.35 24.16 1.55
C LEU A 320 7.78 22.98 0.74
N PHE A 321 6.87 23.27 -0.19
CA PHE A 321 6.33 22.22 -1.06
C PHE A 321 7.39 21.69 -2.04
N GLY A 322 8.20 22.56 -2.65
CA GLY A 322 9.33 22.16 -3.49
C GLY A 322 10.37 21.33 -2.73
N ALA A 323 10.68 21.71 -1.48
CA ALA A 323 11.54 20.93 -0.61
C ALA A 323 10.94 19.54 -0.31
N ALA A 324 9.63 19.46 -0.06
CA ALA A 324 8.95 18.17 0.15
C ALA A 324 9.07 17.24 -1.07
N LEU A 325 8.90 17.79 -2.28
CA LEU A 325 9.07 17.03 -3.52
C LEU A 325 10.52 16.56 -3.70
N TRP A 326 11.48 17.44 -3.44
CA TRP A 326 12.90 17.13 -3.57
C TRP A 326 13.33 16.04 -2.58
N PHE A 327 13.03 16.18 -1.29
CA PHE A 327 13.36 15.17 -0.28
C PHE A 327 12.61 13.86 -0.53
N GLY A 328 11.32 13.92 -0.92
CA GLY A 328 10.51 12.75 -1.20
C GLY A 328 10.94 11.96 -2.43
N SER A 329 11.66 12.60 -3.37
CA SER A 329 12.24 11.90 -4.54
C SER A 329 13.59 11.24 -4.26
N HIS A 330 14.35 11.75 -3.26
CA HIS A 330 15.71 11.28 -2.95
C HIS A 330 15.78 10.36 -1.74
N TRP A 331 14.81 10.41 -0.84
CA TRP A 331 14.79 9.60 0.37
C TRP A 331 13.67 8.57 0.31
N GLU A 332 13.93 7.38 0.86
CA GLU A 332 12.95 6.31 1.00
C GLU A 332 13.02 5.73 2.42
N LEU A 333 11.87 5.63 3.06
CA LEU A 333 11.72 4.87 4.31
C LEU A 333 11.41 3.41 3.98
N PRO A 334 11.94 2.45 4.77
CA PRO A 334 11.58 1.06 4.57
C PRO A 334 10.08 0.86 4.76
N THR A 335 9.50 0.00 3.93
CA THR A 335 8.07 -0.39 4.05
C THR A 335 7.84 -1.18 5.33
N ILE A 336 8.79 -2.07 5.67
CA ILE A 336 8.91 -2.72 6.99
C ILE A 336 10.36 -2.64 7.44
N ASP A 337 10.57 -2.56 8.75
CA ASP A 337 11.86 -2.70 9.43
C ASP A 337 11.65 -3.63 10.61
N GLU A 338 11.88 -4.92 10.39
CA GLU A 338 11.65 -5.97 11.39
C GLU A 338 12.94 -6.59 11.83
N LYS A 339 13.05 -6.76 13.12
CA LYS A 339 14.18 -7.39 13.81
C LYS A 339 13.63 -8.45 14.73
N TRP A 340 14.35 -9.55 14.88
CA TRP A 340 13.94 -10.67 15.73
C TRP A 340 15.12 -11.36 16.39
N GLY A 341 14.81 -12.22 17.37
CA GLY A 341 15.80 -12.96 18.12
C GLY A 341 16.77 -12.06 18.88
N GLU A 342 18.02 -12.47 18.91
CA GLU A 342 19.10 -11.78 19.63
C GLU A 342 19.79 -10.69 18.77
N TYR A 343 19.03 -9.94 17.94
CA TYR A 343 19.56 -8.95 17.01
C TYR A 343 20.60 -8.00 17.62
N GLU A 344 20.37 -7.54 18.87
CA GLU A 344 21.27 -6.58 19.54
C GLU A 344 22.51 -7.24 20.18
N GLN A 345 22.52 -8.57 20.29
CA GLN A 345 23.60 -9.33 20.97
C GLN A 345 24.61 -9.92 19.98
N VAL A 346 24.27 -9.97 18.68
CA VAL A 346 25.17 -10.52 17.65
C VAL A 346 26.26 -9.52 17.32
N GLU A 347 27.49 -9.83 17.71
CA GLU A 347 28.67 -9.02 17.36
C GLU A 347 29.10 -9.26 15.91
N GLY A 348 29.26 -8.17 15.15
CA GLY A 348 29.75 -8.25 13.76
C GLY A 348 28.66 -8.57 12.74
N MET A 349 27.38 -8.28 13.07
CA MET A 349 26.26 -8.40 12.13
C MET A 349 26.54 -7.64 10.83
N GLN A 350 26.27 -8.28 9.70
CA GLN A 350 26.38 -7.70 8.37
C GLN A 350 25.01 -7.49 7.74
N THR A 351 24.96 -6.67 6.70
CA THR A 351 23.75 -6.40 5.93
C THR A 351 23.98 -6.77 4.47
N TYR A 352 23.07 -7.54 3.91
CA TYR A 352 23.03 -7.90 2.50
C TYR A 352 21.86 -7.21 1.82
N GLU A 353 22.14 -6.41 0.80
CA GLU A 353 21.12 -5.69 0.02
C GLU A 353 20.90 -6.38 -1.33
N ILE A 354 19.64 -6.68 -1.65
CA ILE A 354 19.22 -7.29 -2.91
C ILE A 354 18.23 -6.35 -3.56
N GLU A 355 18.49 -5.96 -4.80
CA GLU A 355 17.58 -5.17 -5.64
C GLU A 355 16.88 -6.05 -6.67
N GLY A 356 15.73 -5.58 -7.19
CA GLY A 356 15.00 -6.29 -8.24
C GLY A 356 14.06 -7.39 -7.76
N LEU A 357 13.85 -7.58 -6.45
CA LEU A 357 12.89 -8.55 -5.90
C LEU A 357 11.44 -8.15 -6.22
N THR A 358 10.95 -8.58 -7.37
CA THR A 358 9.62 -8.21 -7.89
C THR A 358 8.45 -8.76 -7.07
N SER A 359 8.68 -9.74 -6.19
CA SER A 359 7.69 -10.20 -5.21
C SER A 359 7.41 -9.17 -4.11
N VAL A 360 8.38 -8.30 -3.79
CA VAL A 360 8.26 -7.24 -2.77
C VAL A 360 7.63 -6.00 -3.40
N LYS A 361 6.28 -5.95 -3.43
CA LYS A 361 5.50 -4.90 -4.10
C LYS A 361 4.45 -4.19 -3.24
N CYS A 362 4.26 -4.62 -2.01
CA CYS A 362 3.33 -4.02 -1.06
C CYS A 362 3.66 -4.46 0.37
N PHE A 363 2.99 -3.87 1.36
CA PHE A 363 3.15 -4.24 2.77
C PHE A 363 2.92 -5.75 3.02
N GLY A 364 1.84 -6.33 2.46
CA GLY A 364 1.54 -7.75 2.64
C GLY A 364 2.65 -8.68 2.09
N SER A 365 3.19 -8.38 0.90
CA SER A 365 4.30 -9.15 0.34
C SER A 365 5.60 -8.95 1.13
N SER A 366 5.85 -7.75 1.65
CA SER A 366 6.99 -7.46 2.55
C SER A 366 6.90 -8.28 3.83
N LYS A 367 5.72 -8.36 4.45
CA LYS A 367 5.49 -9.22 5.63
C LYS A 367 5.66 -10.71 5.34
N ALA A 368 5.18 -11.18 4.18
CA ALA A 368 5.37 -12.56 3.75
C ALA A 368 6.85 -12.89 3.54
N PHE A 369 7.61 -11.95 2.94
CA PHE A 369 9.05 -12.08 2.77
C PHE A 369 9.78 -12.12 4.13
N SER A 370 9.46 -11.20 5.04
CA SER A 370 10.03 -11.19 6.39
C SER A 370 9.74 -12.50 7.14
N ALA A 371 8.49 -12.99 7.09
CA ALA A 371 8.11 -14.27 7.70
C ALA A 371 8.83 -15.49 7.07
N LYS A 372 9.23 -15.41 5.79
CA LYS A 372 10.06 -16.42 5.13
C LYS A 372 11.49 -16.35 5.68
N MET A 373 12.08 -15.17 5.77
CA MET A 373 13.44 -14.96 6.25
C MET A 373 13.60 -15.25 7.74
N GLN A 374 12.57 -15.04 8.54
CA GLN A 374 12.57 -15.38 9.97
C GLN A 374 12.77 -16.88 10.25
N LYS A 375 12.52 -17.74 9.26
CA LYS A 375 12.74 -19.19 9.35
C LYS A 375 14.17 -19.60 8.96
N VAL A 376 14.97 -18.67 8.46
CA VAL A 376 16.33 -18.92 8.01
C VAL A 376 17.29 -18.70 9.19
N PRO A 377 17.98 -19.75 9.69
CA PRO A 377 18.92 -19.61 10.79
C PRO A 377 20.06 -18.64 10.42
N GLY A 378 20.44 -17.76 11.34
CA GLY A 378 21.47 -16.76 11.11
C GLY A 378 20.98 -15.44 10.52
N VAL A 379 19.69 -15.32 10.17
CA VAL A 379 19.05 -14.06 9.78
C VAL A 379 18.32 -13.47 10.96
N TYR A 380 18.54 -12.19 11.25
CA TYR A 380 18.01 -11.50 12.43
C TYR A 380 17.20 -10.26 12.13
N GLY A 381 17.14 -9.81 10.87
CA GLY A 381 16.33 -8.66 10.51
C GLY A 381 16.13 -8.50 9.00
N VAL A 382 15.05 -7.83 8.64
CA VAL A 382 14.70 -7.51 7.24
C VAL A 382 14.14 -6.10 7.16
N LYS A 383 14.67 -5.31 6.23
CA LYS A 383 14.07 -4.06 5.76
C LYS A 383 13.67 -4.23 4.30
N THR A 384 12.49 -3.76 3.94
CA THR A 384 12.03 -3.83 2.54
C THR A 384 11.73 -2.44 2.00
N PHE A 385 12.02 -2.24 0.72
CA PHE A 385 11.81 -0.99 -0.03
C PHE A 385 10.98 -1.30 -1.27
N VAL A 386 9.68 -1.18 -1.13
CA VAL A 386 8.71 -1.59 -2.18
C VAL A 386 8.89 -0.80 -3.46
N LYS A 387 9.26 0.49 -3.41
CA LYS A 387 9.42 1.33 -4.58
C LYS A 387 10.59 0.88 -5.47
N ARG A 388 11.69 0.43 -4.85
CA ARG A 388 12.89 -0.07 -5.54
C ARG A 388 12.86 -1.58 -5.76
N HIS A 389 11.83 -2.28 -5.24
CA HIS A 389 11.84 -3.75 -5.15
C HIS A 389 13.09 -4.29 -4.48
N ALA A 390 13.55 -3.63 -3.41
CA ALA A 390 14.79 -3.97 -2.72
C ALA A 390 14.52 -4.43 -1.29
N VAL A 391 15.43 -5.27 -0.79
CA VAL A 391 15.45 -5.74 0.59
C VAL A 391 16.85 -5.63 1.16
N VAL A 392 16.93 -5.31 2.45
CA VAL A 392 18.17 -5.35 3.22
C VAL A 392 17.99 -6.38 4.32
N ILE A 393 18.81 -7.41 4.31
CA ILE A 393 18.76 -8.53 5.22
C ILE A 393 19.93 -8.38 6.21
N SER A 394 19.62 -8.38 7.50
CA SER A 394 20.63 -8.36 8.57
C SER A 394 20.91 -9.78 9.02
N TYR A 395 22.17 -10.23 8.94
CA TYR A 395 22.56 -11.61 9.19
C TYR A 395 23.89 -11.71 9.95
N ASP A 396 24.12 -12.85 10.59
CA ASP A 396 25.40 -13.21 11.20
C ASP A 396 26.29 -13.94 10.17
N PRO A 397 27.40 -13.34 9.72
CA PRO A 397 28.28 -13.96 8.73
C PRO A 397 28.99 -15.23 9.22
N LYS A 398 28.98 -15.51 10.54
CA LYS A 398 29.48 -16.75 11.10
C LYS A 398 28.49 -17.91 10.99
N ALA A 399 27.19 -17.59 10.89
CA ALA A 399 26.11 -18.58 10.85
C ALA A 399 25.61 -18.86 9.43
N ILE A 400 25.62 -17.87 8.53
CA ILE A 400 25.10 -17.99 7.16
C ILE A 400 25.86 -17.04 6.22
N ASP A 401 26.04 -17.47 4.98
CA ASP A 401 26.62 -16.66 3.89
C ASP A 401 25.54 -16.14 2.94
N GLU A 402 25.89 -15.15 2.12
CA GLU A 402 24.97 -14.50 1.16
C GLU A 402 24.40 -15.50 0.15
N THR A 403 25.21 -16.45 -0.33
CA THR A 403 24.77 -17.50 -1.27
C THR A 403 23.67 -18.37 -0.67
N SER A 404 23.76 -18.69 0.61
CA SER A 404 22.74 -19.46 1.33
C SER A 404 21.47 -18.64 1.55
N ILE A 405 21.60 -17.31 1.73
CA ILE A 405 20.44 -16.40 1.80
C ILE A 405 19.73 -16.36 0.44
N ASP A 406 20.45 -16.21 -0.66
CA ASP A 406 19.87 -16.21 -2.02
C ASP A 406 19.16 -17.53 -2.31
N LYS A 407 19.78 -18.66 -1.95
CA LYS A 407 19.16 -19.99 -2.05
C LYS A 407 17.87 -20.09 -1.24
N ALA A 408 17.82 -19.48 -0.05
CA ALA A 408 16.60 -19.45 0.77
C ALA A 408 15.51 -18.54 0.17
N ILE A 409 15.89 -17.49 -0.54
CA ILE A 409 14.95 -16.60 -1.26
C ILE A 409 14.39 -17.29 -2.49
N PHE A 410 15.22 -17.99 -3.22
CA PHE A 410 14.86 -18.68 -4.45
C PHE A 410 13.74 -19.69 -4.23
N SER A 411 12.96 -19.94 -5.27
CA SER A 411 11.90 -20.94 -5.28
C SER A 411 12.00 -21.75 -6.57
N PRO A 412 12.51 -23.00 -6.52
CA PRO A 412 12.54 -23.88 -7.68
C PRO A 412 11.17 -23.88 -8.37
N THR A 413 11.16 -23.73 -9.67
CA THR A 413 9.91 -23.57 -10.42
C THR A 413 9.95 -24.36 -11.71
N THR A 414 8.93 -25.17 -11.90
CA THR A 414 8.68 -25.92 -13.13
C THR A 414 7.43 -25.37 -13.79
N MET A 415 7.47 -25.12 -15.10
CA MET A 415 6.33 -24.54 -15.82
C MET A 415 6.16 -25.17 -17.20
N LYS A 416 4.96 -25.71 -17.46
CA LYS A 416 4.55 -26.21 -18.77
C LYS A 416 3.90 -25.10 -19.60
N PHE A 417 4.30 -24.95 -20.84
CA PHE A 417 3.71 -24.02 -21.80
C PHE A 417 2.80 -24.73 -22.81
N ALA A 418 3.27 -25.83 -23.33
CA ALA A 418 2.55 -26.62 -24.33
C ALA A 418 2.74 -28.13 -24.10
N THR A 419 1.77 -28.90 -24.51
CA THR A 419 1.91 -30.36 -24.63
C THR A 419 2.61 -30.67 -25.95
N PRO A 420 3.65 -31.52 -25.96
CA PRO A 420 4.33 -31.92 -27.20
C PRO A 420 3.33 -32.49 -28.21
N LYS A 421 3.57 -32.26 -29.50
CA LYS A 421 2.70 -32.75 -30.59
C LYS A 421 2.60 -34.28 -30.56
N ALA A 422 1.48 -34.83 -31.04
CA ALA A 422 1.33 -36.26 -31.24
C ALA A 422 2.44 -36.77 -32.20
N GLY A 423 3.08 -37.90 -31.82
CA GLY A 423 4.18 -38.49 -32.61
C GLY A 423 5.58 -37.96 -32.24
N VAL A 424 5.69 -37.05 -31.27
CA VAL A 424 6.98 -36.62 -30.69
C VAL A 424 7.25 -37.45 -29.44
N ASP A 425 8.16 -38.44 -29.53
CA ASP A 425 8.47 -39.37 -28.43
C ASP A 425 9.53 -38.80 -27.45
N SER A 426 10.31 -37.80 -27.85
CA SER A 426 11.33 -37.18 -27.01
C SER A 426 11.49 -35.69 -27.34
N LEU A 427 11.85 -34.91 -26.36
CA LEU A 427 12.14 -33.48 -26.45
C LEU A 427 13.65 -33.24 -26.34
N SER A 428 14.14 -32.19 -27.00
CA SER A 428 15.50 -31.69 -26.83
C SER A 428 15.59 -30.91 -25.53
N VAL A 429 16.70 -31.09 -24.80
CA VAL A 429 16.99 -30.36 -23.56
C VAL A 429 18.07 -29.33 -23.85
N VAL A 430 17.76 -28.06 -23.56
CA VAL A 430 18.70 -26.94 -23.64
C VAL A 430 18.88 -26.38 -22.23
N ARG A 431 20.13 -26.26 -21.79
CA ARG A 431 20.46 -25.64 -20.50
C ARG A 431 20.97 -24.23 -20.70
N ILE A 432 20.46 -23.32 -19.85
CA ILE A 432 20.91 -21.93 -19.84
C ILE A 432 21.16 -21.49 -18.41
N GLY A 433 22.11 -20.56 -18.23
CA GLY A 433 22.31 -19.85 -16.97
C GLY A 433 21.79 -18.43 -17.10
N VAL A 434 20.90 -18.04 -16.21
CA VAL A 434 20.25 -16.72 -16.23
C VAL A 434 20.51 -15.98 -14.93
N GLU A 435 20.99 -14.75 -15.02
CA GLU A 435 21.13 -13.82 -13.90
C GLU A 435 19.90 -12.92 -13.78
N GLY A 436 19.59 -12.45 -12.55
CA GLY A 436 18.44 -11.60 -12.26
C GLY A 436 17.16 -12.36 -11.89
N LEU A 437 17.21 -13.67 -11.77
CA LEU A 437 16.10 -14.51 -11.30
C LEU A 437 16.24 -14.75 -9.79
N HIS A 438 15.49 -14.01 -8.98
CA HIS A 438 15.63 -14.06 -7.52
C HIS A 438 14.51 -14.85 -6.84
N ASP A 439 13.26 -14.72 -7.29
CA ASP A 439 12.11 -15.25 -6.58
C ASP A 439 11.02 -15.85 -7.49
N LYS A 440 9.93 -16.32 -6.87
CA LYS A 440 8.81 -16.94 -7.61
C LYS A 440 8.15 -16.01 -8.62
N MET A 441 8.15 -14.69 -8.39
CA MET A 441 7.51 -13.77 -9.32
C MET A 441 8.37 -13.54 -10.56
N ASP A 442 9.69 -13.52 -10.40
CA ASP A 442 10.62 -13.48 -11.53
C ASP A 442 10.44 -14.70 -12.42
N MET A 443 10.23 -15.91 -11.83
CA MET A 443 9.92 -17.11 -12.59
C MET A 443 8.62 -16.99 -13.42
N VAL A 444 7.60 -16.30 -12.87
CA VAL A 444 6.34 -16.06 -13.61
C VAL A 444 6.56 -15.11 -14.79
N TYR A 445 7.32 -14.04 -14.60
CA TYR A 445 7.62 -13.08 -15.67
C TYR A 445 8.54 -13.67 -16.72
N PHE A 446 9.57 -14.38 -16.29
CA PHE A 446 10.46 -15.12 -17.15
C PHE A 446 9.72 -16.18 -17.97
N GLY A 447 8.82 -16.93 -17.34
CA GLY A 447 7.94 -17.87 -18.00
C GLY A 447 7.01 -17.22 -19.03
N ALA A 448 6.53 -15.99 -18.80
CA ALA A 448 5.76 -15.24 -19.78
C ALA A 448 6.58 -14.84 -21.02
N ILE A 449 7.86 -14.52 -20.81
CA ILE A 449 8.80 -14.25 -21.91
C ILE A 449 9.05 -15.51 -22.73
N LEU A 450 9.41 -16.62 -22.07
CA LEU A 450 9.72 -17.88 -22.73
C LEU A 450 8.53 -18.49 -23.49
N ARG A 451 7.31 -18.27 -22.99
CA ARG A 451 6.08 -18.74 -23.64
C ARG A 451 5.87 -18.17 -25.04
N ASN A 452 6.43 -17.00 -25.33
CA ASN A 452 6.34 -16.36 -26.64
C ASN A 452 7.38 -16.88 -27.66
N ILE A 453 8.25 -17.81 -27.24
CA ILE A 453 9.25 -18.44 -28.11
C ILE A 453 8.67 -19.76 -28.60
N ASP A 454 8.39 -19.84 -29.90
CA ASP A 454 7.84 -21.04 -30.52
C ASP A 454 8.78 -22.23 -30.36
N GLY A 455 8.24 -23.38 -29.99
CA GLY A 455 8.98 -24.62 -29.83
C GLY A 455 9.43 -24.90 -28.38
N ILE A 456 9.34 -23.96 -27.45
CA ILE A 456 9.59 -24.26 -26.03
C ILE A 456 8.30 -24.84 -25.40
N CYS A 457 8.37 -26.10 -24.97
CA CYS A 457 7.24 -26.79 -24.33
C CYS A 457 7.12 -26.50 -22.82
N GLY A 458 8.22 -26.13 -22.18
CA GLY A 458 8.28 -25.80 -20.76
C GLY A 458 9.70 -25.60 -20.27
N PHE A 459 9.83 -25.25 -18.98
CA PHE A 459 11.14 -25.13 -18.33
C PHE A 459 11.10 -25.60 -16.88
N ASP A 460 12.27 -25.94 -16.36
CA ASP A 460 12.58 -26.18 -14.96
C ASP A 460 13.75 -25.28 -14.54
N ALA A 461 13.57 -24.56 -13.42
CA ALA A 461 14.59 -23.66 -12.87
C ALA A 461 15.01 -24.13 -11.48
N GLN A 462 16.32 -24.30 -11.29
CA GLN A 462 16.97 -24.69 -10.05
C GLN A 462 17.96 -23.60 -9.61
N TYR A 463 18.15 -23.50 -8.29
CA TYR A 463 19.11 -22.56 -7.74
C TYR A 463 20.53 -22.96 -8.14
N ASP A 464 21.20 -22.01 -8.78
CA ASP A 464 22.63 -22.03 -9.08
C ASP A 464 23.08 -20.56 -9.25
N CYS A 465 24.35 -20.33 -9.46
CA CYS A 465 24.89 -18.99 -9.70
C CYS A 465 25.74 -18.99 -10.99
N PRO A 466 25.16 -18.52 -12.13
CA PRO A 466 23.79 -18.04 -12.39
C PRO A 466 22.73 -19.14 -12.29
N VAL A 467 21.44 -18.75 -12.12
CA VAL A 467 20.32 -19.70 -12.00
C VAL A 467 20.28 -20.64 -13.18
N ALA A 468 20.30 -21.94 -12.90
CA ALA A 468 20.24 -22.99 -13.90
C ALA A 468 18.81 -23.20 -14.38
N VAL A 469 18.57 -22.92 -15.66
CA VAL A 469 17.28 -23.12 -16.31
C VAL A 469 17.40 -24.19 -17.38
N THR A 470 16.59 -25.23 -17.29
CA THR A 470 16.47 -26.29 -18.28
C THR A 470 15.23 -26.06 -19.13
N LEU A 471 15.42 -25.82 -20.42
CA LEU A 471 14.34 -25.66 -21.40
C LEU A 471 14.06 -26.99 -22.10
N TYR A 472 12.79 -27.30 -22.27
CA TYR A 472 12.32 -28.48 -22.97
C TYR A 472 11.73 -28.05 -24.31
N VAL A 473 12.40 -28.45 -25.40
CA VAL A 473 12.21 -27.91 -26.75
C VAL A 473 11.73 -29.00 -27.69
N ASP A 474 10.76 -28.66 -28.57
CA ASP A 474 10.33 -29.51 -29.65
C ASP A 474 11.53 -29.81 -30.57
N PRO A 475 11.82 -31.11 -30.91
CA PRO A 475 13.00 -31.44 -31.73
C PRO A 475 13.02 -30.79 -33.11
N SER A 476 11.86 -30.39 -33.62
CA SER A 476 11.73 -29.69 -34.90
C SER A 476 12.07 -28.20 -34.83
N ALA A 477 12.20 -27.62 -33.61
CA ALA A 477 12.48 -26.21 -33.41
C ALA A 477 13.97 -25.99 -33.18
N ALA A 478 14.55 -25.06 -33.93
CA ALA A 478 15.91 -24.56 -33.68
C ALA A 478 15.84 -23.30 -32.82
N ILE A 479 16.44 -23.35 -31.63
CA ILE A 479 16.47 -22.21 -30.71
C ILE A 479 17.94 -21.75 -30.55
N PRO A 480 18.45 -20.87 -31.42
CA PRO A 480 19.82 -20.39 -31.34
C PRO A 480 20.00 -19.44 -30.15
N GLU A 481 21.24 -19.38 -29.61
CA GLU A 481 21.59 -18.50 -28.48
C GLU A 481 21.16 -17.06 -28.70
N LYS A 482 21.39 -16.51 -29.88
CA LYS A 482 21.04 -15.12 -30.22
C LYS A 482 19.53 -14.86 -30.03
N MET A 483 18.68 -15.78 -30.47
CA MET A 483 17.23 -15.66 -30.31
C MET A 483 16.80 -15.66 -28.83
N LEU A 484 17.41 -16.54 -28.02
CA LEU A 484 17.15 -16.59 -26.58
C LEU A 484 17.65 -15.30 -25.90
N ARG A 485 18.84 -14.84 -26.25
CA ARG A 485 19.42 -13.61 -25.71
C ARG A 485 18.54 -12.40 -26.03
N ASP A 486 18.16 -12.22 -27.28
CA ASP A 486 17.30 -11.11 -27.72
C ASP A 486 15.91 -11.16 -27.04
N SER A 487 15.41 -12.35 -26.69
CA SER A 487 14.13 -12.54 -26.03
C SER A 487 14.20 -12.38 -24.51
N ILE A 488 15.29 -12.82 -23.87
CA ILE A 488 15.44 -12.81 -22.39
C ILE A 488 15.91 -11.44 -21.90
N GLU A 489 16.87 -10.80 -22.59
CA GLU A 489 17.46 -9.52 -22.19
C GLU A 489 16.58 -8.32 -22.54
N VAL A 490 15.25 -8.50 -22.52
CA VAL A 490 14.28 -7.41 -22.69
C VAL A 490 14.18 -6.58 -21.42
N LYS A 491 13.85 -5.30 -21.57
CA LYS A 491 13.67 -4.39 -20.43
C LYS A 491 12.29 -4.51 -19.78
N GLU A 492 11.34 -5.11 -20.48
CA GLU A 492 9.93 -5.15 -20.05
C GLU A 492 9.31 -6.51 -20.40
N ALA A 493 8.60 -7.10 -19.45
CA ALA A 493 7.78 -8.29 -19.68
C ALA A 493 6.30 -7.87 -19.82
N HIS A 494 5.63 -8.41 -20.83
CA HIS A 494 4.22 -8.15 -21.12
C HIS A 494 3.36 -9.30 -20.61
N MET A 495 2.48 -9.03 -19.66
CA MET A 495 1.58 -10.04 -19.10
C MET A 495 0.11 -9.68 -19.35
N LEU A 496 -0.68 -10.66 -19.76
CA LEU A 496 -2.14 -10.55 -19.80
C LEU A 496 -2.70 -10.58 -18.36
N ALA A 497 -3.26 -9.44 -17.92
CA ALA A 497 -3.96 -9.34 -16.66
C ALA A 497 -5.44 -9.72 -16.81
N HIS A 498 -6.10 -9.97 -15.68
CA HIS A 498 -7.54 -10.27 -15.66
C HIS A 498 -8.32 -9.16 -16.38
N GLY A 499 -9.21 -9.52 -17.33
CA GLY A 499 -9.95 -8.57 -18.17
C GLY A 499 -9.24 -8.15 -19.48
N GLY A 500 -8.21 -8.91 -19.95
CA GLY A 500 -7.57 -8.72 -21.26
C GLY A 500 -6.63 -7.50 -21.34
N LYS A 501 -6.33 -6.83 -20.21
CA LYS A 501 -5.37 -5.73 -20.16
C LYS A 501 -3.94 -6.27 -20.14
N VAL A 502 -3.07 -5.74 -21.00
CA VAL A 502 -1.63 -6.02 -20.95
C VAL A 502 -1.02 -5.22 -19.81
N ARG A 503 -0.35 -5.91 -18.90
CA ARG A 503 0.46 -5.29 -17.84
C ARG A 503 1.93 -5.36 -18.23
N VAL A 504 2.59 -4.22 -18.26
CA VAL A 504 4.02 -4.09 -18.54
C VAL A 504 4.77 -4.04 -17.21
N ILE A 505 5.82 -4.86 -17.10
CA ILE A 505 6.60 -5.00 -15.87
C ILE A 505 8.07 -4.86 -16.26
N PRO A 506 8.83 -3.94 -15.63
CA PRO A 506 10.26 -3.83 -15.86
C PRO A 506 10.97 -5.09 -15.35
N VAL A 507 11.87 -5.65 -16.14
CA VAL A 507 12.67 -6.83 -15.83
C VAL A 507 14.11 -6.62 -16.26
N HIS A 508 15.04 -7.33 -15.60
CA HIS A 508 16.48 -7.23 -15.87
C HIS A 508 17.09 -8.63 -15.80
N TYR A 509 16.89 -9.42 -16.86
CA TYR A 509 17.46 -10.75 -16.96
C TYR A 509 18.64 -10.73 -17.94
N GLU A 510 19.67 -11.51 -17.64
CA GLU A 510 20.86 -11.62 -18.48
C GLU A 510 21.23 -13.09 -18.70
N LEU A 511 21.43 -13.48 -19.98
CA LEU A 511 21.82 -14.83 -20.38
C LEU A 511 23.35 -14.98 -20.22
N LYS A 512 23.81 -15.77 -19.27
CA LYS A 512 25.23 -15.98 -18.97
C LYS A 512 25.82 -17.24 -19.60
N SER A 513 25.02 -18.29 -19.77
CA SER A 513 25.49 -19.54 -20.38
C SER A 513 24.40 -20.15 -21.26
N TYR A 514 24.83 -20.89 -22.28
CA TYR A 514 23.95 -21.57 -23.21
C TYR A 514 24.57 -22.91 -23.65
N ASP A 515 23.88 -24.01 -23.38
CA ASP A 515 24.22 -25.37 -23.82
C ASP A 515 23.03 -25.96 -24.58
N PRO A 516 23.09 -25.97 -25.94
CA PRO A 516 22.00 -26.47 -26.78
C PRO A 516 21.90 -28.01 -26.83
N ALA A 517 22.93 -28.70 -26.35
CA ALA A 517 23.04 -30.16 -26.49
C ALA A 517 23.04 -30.87 -25.12
N ALA A 518 22.36 -30.30 -24.11
CA ALA A 518 22.36 -30.83 -22.75
C ALA A 518 21.70 -32.20 -22.61
N GLY A 519 20.97 -32.69 -23.64
CA GLY A 519 20.40 -34.04 -23.65
C GLY A 519 19.05 -34.12 -24.33
N ARG A 520 18.34 -35.22 -24.04
CA ARG A 520 16.96 -35.47 -24.45
C ARG A 520 16.17 -36.00 -23.28
N ILE A 521 14.87 -35.75 -23.23
CA ILE A 521 13.93 -36.26 -22.25
C ILE A 521 12.80 -37.00 -23.00
N GLY A 522 12.37 -38.14 -22.50
CA GLY A 522 11.20 -38.83 -23.04
C GLY A 522 9.94 -38.00 -22.85
N ARG A 523 8.98 -38.14 -23.80
CA ARG A 523 7.68 -37.44 -23.73
C ARG A 523 6.98 -37.68 -22.39
N ARG A 524 6.91 -38.94 -21.97
CA ARG A 524 6.26 -39.31 -20.71
C ARG A 524 6.96 -38.68 -19.50
N GLU A 525 8.28 -38.76 -19.46
CA GLU A 525 9.08 -38.18 -18.38
C GLU A 525 8.91 -36.67 -18.30
N PHE A 526 8.86 -35.98 -19.45
CA PHE A 526 8.55 -34.55 -19.50
C PHE A 526 7.16 -34.24 -18.95
N LEU A 527 6.12 -35.01 -19.35
CA LEU A 527 4.77 -34.77 -18.89
C LEU A 527 4.63 -35.01 -17.39
N ASP A 528 5.26 -36.03 -16.84
CA ASP A 528 5.28 -36.32 -15.41
C ASP A 528 6.03 -35.20 -14.63
N LEU A 529 7.19 -34.74 -15.15
CA LEU A 529 7.94 -33.63 -14.54
C LEU A 529 7.14 -32.33 -14.52
N MET A 530 6.43 -32.02 -15.61
CA MET A 530 5.65 -30.79 -15.76
C MET A 530 4.28 -30.83 -15.09
N PHE A 531 3.84 -31.99 -14.64
CA PHE A 531 2.55 -32.14 -13.99
C PHE A 531 2.64 -31.72 -12.52
N GLU A 532 2.17 -30.52 -12.22
CA GLU A 532 2.35 -29.86 -10.91
C GLU A 532 1.71 -30.65 -9.74
N GLN A 533 0.68 -31.46 -10.01
CA GLN A 533 -0.04 -32.25 -9.01
C GLN A 533 0.66 -33.56 -8.62
N THR A 534 1.68 -34.00 -9.35
CA THR A 534 2.50 -35.16 -8.95
C THR A 534 3.40 -34.90 -7.74
N ARG A 535 3.48 -33.63 -7.29
CA ARG A 535 4.25 -33.27 -6.09
C ARG A 535 3.66 -33.93 -4.85
N ASP A 536 4.53 -34.17 -3.87
CA ASP A 536 4.14 -34.75 -2.58
C ASP A 536 2.98 -33.98 -1.93
N LEU A 537 1.83 -34.63 -1.84
CA LEU A 537 0.60 -34.11 -1.24
C LEU A 537 0.38 -34.66 0.18
N SER A 538 1.37 -35.38 0.74
CA SER A 538 1.27 -36.13 2.00
C SER A 538 1.21 -35.25 3.25
N ALA A 539 1.76 -34.04 3.24
CA ALA A 539 1.91 -33.20 4.44
C ALA A 539 0.62 -33.00 5.27
N PRO A 540 -0.58 -32.76 4.69
CA PRO A 540 -1.82 -32.66 5.46
C PRO A 540 -2.27 -33.97 6.08
N PHE A 541 -1.82 -35.12 5.56
CA PHE A 541 -2.21 -36.46 5.99
C PHE A 541 -1.28 -37.05 7.07
N LYS A 542 -0.29 -36.28 7.55
CA LYS A 542 0.72 -36.74 8.50
C LYS A 542 0.11 -37.45 9.71
N HIS A 543 -0.93 -36.88 10.33
CA HIS A 543 -1.61 -37.47 11.47
C HIS A 543 -2.25 -38.82 11.14
N ASN A 544 -2.97 -38.92 10.02
CA ASN A 544 -3.61 -40.18 9.57
C ASN A 544 -2.56 -41.21 9.19
N THR A 545 -1.44 -40.80 8.57
CA THR A 545 -0.35 -41.70 8.20
C THR A 545 0.36 -42.23 9.45
N GLU A 546 0.57 -41.40 10.48
CA GLU A 546 1.14 -41.86 11.76
C GLU A 546 0.18 -42.82 12.51
N THR A 547 -1.12 -42.51 12.50
CA THR A 547 -2.12 -43.34 13.22
C THR A 547 -2.39 -44.67 12.53
N TYR A 548 -2.47 -44.71 11.21
CA TYR A 548 -2.86 -45.85 10.40
C TYR A 548 -1.72 -46.39 9.52
N GLY A 549 -0.46 -46.06 9.82
CA GLY A 549 0.70 -46.39 8.99
C GLY A 549 1.06 -47.86 8.93
N ASP A 550 0.65 -48.66 9.91
CA ASP A 550 0.90 -50.10 9.95
C ASP A 550 -0.03 -50.86 9.00
N ASP A 551 0.48 -51.27 7.85
CA ASP A 551 -0.27 -51.98 6.80
C ASP A 551 -0.74 -53.36 7.24
N ALA A 552 -0.05 -54.01 8.18
CA ALA A 552 -0.46 -55.32 8.71
C ALA A 552 -1.70 -55.19 9.59
N LYS A 553 -1.78 -54.09 10.37
CA LYS A 553 -2.91 -53.79 11.25
C LYS A 553 -4.06 -53.14 10.51
N TYR A 554 -3.75 -52.28 9.55
CA TYR A 554 -4.70 -51.48 8.80
C TYR A 554 -4.52 -51.70 7.28
N PRO A 555 -5.05 -52.78 6.72
CA PRO A 555 -4.95 -53.04 5.29
C PRO A 555 -5.52 -51.89 4.45
N LYS A 556 -4.75 -51.47 3.44
CA LYS A 556 -5.12 -50.31 2.62
C LYS A 556 -5.71 -50.68 1.29
N GLY A 557 -6.63 -49.89 0.82
CA GLY A 557 -7.14 -49.84 -0.54
C GLY A 557 -6.69 -48.57 -1.24
N VAL A 558 -6.74 -48.58 -2.55
CA VAL A 558 -6.49 -47.40 -3.39
C VAL A 558 -7.71 -47.22 -4.29
N TYR A 559 -8.32 -46.04 -4.17
CA TYR A 559 -9.39 -45.62 -5.07
C TYR A 559 -8.81 -44.74 -6.16
N GLU A 560 -9.03 -45.09 -7.42
CA GLU A 560 -8.54 -44.33 -8.56
C GLU A 560 -9.69 -43.78 -9.40
N VAL A 561 -9.58 -42.48 -9.77
CA VAL A 561 -10.57 -41.83 -10.62
C VAL A 561 -9.90 -40.85 -11.58
N GLU A 562 -10.29 -40.87 -12.86
CA GLU A 562 -9.81 -39.91 -13.86
C GLU A 562 -10.31 -38.48 -13.55
N CYS A 563 -9.40 -37.53 -13.62
CA CYS A 563 -9.66 -36.11 -13.33
C CYS A 563 -9.21 -35.22 -14.49
N ARG A 564 -9.80 -35.38 -15.69
CA ARG A 564 -9.41 -34.69 -16.93
C ARG A 564 -9.39 -33.14 -16.83
N GLY A 565 -10.09 -32.57 -15.86
CA GLY A 565 -10.17 -31.12 -15.65
C GLY A 565 -9.27 -30.58 -14.57
N ILE A 566 -8.41 -31.36 -13.91
CA ILE A 566 -7.67 -30.95 -12.70
C ILE A 566 -6.72 -29.78 -12.94
N GLU A 567 -6.20 -29.63 -14.15
CA GLU A 567 -5.32 -28.50 -14.53
C GLU A 567 -6.10 -27.21 -14.84
N LYS A 568 -7.44 -27.23 -14.94
CA LYS A 568 -8.24 -26.04 -15.17
C LYS A 568 -8.08 -25.06 -13.99
N PRO A 569 -7.98 -23.75 -14.24
CA PRO A 569 -7.68 -22.75 -13.20
C PRO A 569 -8.62 -22.79 -11.99
N LEU A 570 -9.91 -23.05 -12.20
CA LEU A 570 -10.91 -23.12 -11.15
C LEU A 570 -10.67 -24.34 -10.24
N ILE A 571 -10.47 -25.52 -10.83
CA ILE A 571 -10.24 -26.77 -10.10
C ILE A 571 -8.89 -26.70 -9.39
N LYS A 572 -7.85 -26.22 -10.07
CA LYS A 572 -6.52 -26.02 -9.47
C LYS A 572 -6.57 -25.11 -8.24
N ARG A 573 -7.41 -24.07 -8.24
CA ARG A 573 -7.61 -23.17 -7.09
C ARG A 573 -8.36 -23.87 -5.94
N SER A 574 -9.30 -24.75 -6.23
CA SER A 574 -10.12 -25.44 -5.23
C SER A 574 -9.43 -26.69 -4.65
N PHE A 575 -8.45 -27.24 -5.35
CA PHE A 575 -7.77 -28.48 -4.97
C PHE A 575 -7.13 -28.49 -3.57
N PRO A 576 -6.47 -27.41 -3.10
CA PRO A 576 -5.96 -27.35 -1.72
C PRO A 576 -7.05 -27.51 -0.65
N TYR A 577 -8.24 -26.99 -0.90
CA TYR A 577 -9.38 -27.12 0.03
C TYR A 577 -9.91 -28.56 0.04
N PHE A 578 -10.02 -29.19 -1.14
CA PHE A 578 -10.37 -30.61 -1.25
C PHE A 578 -9.37 -31.50 -0.51
N ARG A 579 -8.07 -31.27 -0.70
CA ARG A 579 -7.01 -31.96 0.01
C ARG A 579 -7.13 -31.80 1.54
N GLY A 580 -7.38 -30.56 2.00
CA GLY A 580 -7.63 -30.27 3.41
C GLY A 580 -8.86 -31.02 3.95
N PHE A 581 -9.94 -31.06 3.20
CA PHE A 581 -11.15 -31.83 3.55
C PHE A 581 -10.86 -33.31 3.71
N LEU A 582 -10.17 -33.93 2.74
CA LEU A 582 -9.81 -35.34 2.80
C LEU A 582 -8.92 -35.66 4.00
N SER A 583 -7.98 -34.78 4.35
CA SER A 583 -7.08 -34.99 5.47
C SER A 583 -7.76 -35.00 6.85
N LEU A 584 -8.97 -34.44 6.95
CA LEU A 584 -9.80 -34.50 8.17
C LEU A 584 -10.55 -35.82 8.34
N LYS A 585 -10.56 -36.68 7.32
CA LYS A 585 -11.27 -37.95 7.36
C LYS A 585 -10.36 -39.04 7.89
N GLU A 586 -10.78 -39.65 9.02
CA GLU A 586 -10.07 -40.79 9.59
C GLU A 586 -9.96 -41.93 8.60
N GLY A 587 -8.80 -42.56 8.52
CA GLY A 587 -8.57 -43.69 7.62
C GLY A 587 -8.24 -43.29 6.17
N ILE A 588 -8.26 -42.01 5.79
CA ILE A 588 -7.69 -41.55 4.51
C ILE A 588 -6.23 -41.17 4.78
N THR A 589 -5.30 -41.95 4.29
CA THR A 589 -3.88 -41.84 4.67
C THR A 589 -3.03 -41.10 3.65
N ARG A 590 -3.45 -41.05 2.38
CA ARG A 590 -2.67 -40.41 1.32
C ARG A 590 -3.55 -40.00 0.14
N LEU A 591 -3.16 -38.90 -0.48
CA LEU A 591 -3.72 -38.43 -1.74
C LEU A 591 -2.58 -38.20 -2.72
N ASP A 592 -2.63 -38.82 -3.86
CA ASP A 592 -1.71 -38.62 -4.98
C ASP A 592 -2.47 -38.25 -6.24
N VAL A 593 -1.81 -37.54 -7.13
CA VAL A 593 -2.29 -37.29 -8.48
C VAL A 593 -1.16 -37.63 -9.44
N ALA A 594 -1.43 -38.48 -10.40
CA ALA A 594 -0.46 -38.93 -11.40
C ALA A 594 -1.12 -39.00 -12.78
N LEU A 595 -0.33 -39.14 -13.83
CA LEU A 595 -0.84 -39.44 -15.17
C LEU A 595 -0.95 -40.96 -15.36
N ASN A 596 -2.04 -41.43 -15.97
CA ASN A 596 -2.14 -42.81 -16.38
C ASN A 596 -1.39 -43.07 -17.71
N ASP A 597 -1.46 -44.28 -18.24
CA ASP A 597 -0.77 -44.65 -19.50
C ASP A 597 -1.30 -43.88 -20.73
N GLU A 598 -2.52 -43.36 -20.64
CA GLU A 598 -3.15 -42.52 -21.68
C GLU A 598 -2.85 -41.02 -21.50
N GLU A 599 -1.90 -40.66 -20.61
CA GLU A 599 -1.55 -39.27 -20.26
C GLU A 599 -2.71 -38.47 -19.61
N VAL A 600 -3.71 -39.18 -19.04
CA VAL A 600 -4.85 -38.58 -18.34
C VAL A 600 -4.53 -38.48 -16.85
N PRO A 601 -4.79 -37.31 -16.19
CA PRO A 601 -4.65 -37.20 -14.74
C PRO A 601 -5.59 -38.13 -13.98
N VAL A 602 -5.04 -38.91 -13.05
CA VAL A 602 -5.75 -39.82 -12.15
C VAL A 602 -5.51 -39.39 -10.71
N LEU A 603 -6.59 -39.24 -9.96
CA LEU A 603 -6.59 -39.03 -8.52
C LEU A 603 -6.56 -40.39 -7.82
N ARG A 604 -5.57 -40.59 -6.93
CA ARG A 604 -5.37 -41.80 -6.11
C ARG A 604 -5.59 -41.44 -4.64
N ILE A 605 -6.64 -42.05 -4.05
CA ILE A 605 -6.95 -41.89 -2.62
C ILE A 605 -6.61 -43.20 -1.93
N VAL A 606 -5.63 -43.18 -1.02
CA VAL A 606 -5.25 -44.34 -0.21
C VAL A 606 -6.04 -44.33 1.09
N TYR A 607 -6.74 -45.41 1.36
CA TYR A 607 -7.67 -45.50 2.48
C TYR A 607 -7.53 -46.85 3.23
N VAL A 608 -8.01 -46.88 4.47
CA VAL A 608 -8.08 -48.09 5.30
C VAL A 608 -9.34 -48.88 4.95
N LYS A 609 -9.19 -50.10 4.47
CA LYS A 609 -10.30 -50.96 3.97
C LYS A 609 -11.39 -51.28 5.01
N SER A 610 -11.06 -51.28 6.31
CA SER A 610 -12.05 -51.48 7.37
C SER A 610 -12.93 -50.26 7.64
N MET A 611 -12.58 -49.09 7.13
CA MET A 611 -13.26 -47.81 7.36
C MET A 611 -13.97 -47.29 6.10
N TRP A 612 -13.39 -47.55 4.94
CA TRP A 612 -13.80 -47.02 3.65
C TRP A 612 -13.88 -48.14 2.59
N ASP A 613 -14.78 -47.93 1.65
CA ASP A 613 -14.90 -48.68 0.40
C ASP A 613 -15.09 -47.69 -0.76
N ASP A 614 -15.01 -48.15 -1.99
CA ASP A 614 -15.08 -47.34 -3.20
C ASP A 614 -16.41 -46.57 -3.31
N ALA A 615 -17.52 -47.20 -2.95
CA ALA A 615 -18.84 -46.56 -2.99
C ALA A 615 -18.97 -45.42 -1.97
N LYS A 616 -18.42 -45.63 -0.77
CA LYS A 616 -18.42 -44.65 0.30
C LYS A 616 -17.49 -43.46 -0.04
N ILE A 617 -16.32 -43.72 -0.65
CA ILE A 617 -15.41 -42.67 -1.13
C ILE A 617 -16.11 -41.83 -2.19
N TRP A 618 -16.76 -42.43 -3.15
CA TRP A 618 -17.49 -41.70 -4.17
C TRP A 618 -18.60 -40.84 -3.58
N ASN A 619 -19.48 -41.43 -2.77
CA ASN A 619 -20.66 -40.74 -2.27
C ASN A 619 -20.37 -39.69 -1.21
N GLU A 620 -19.45 -39.95 -0.27
CA GLU A 620 -19.21 -39.08 0.89
C GLU A 620 -18.08 -38.09 0.66
N LEU A 621 -17.12 -38.39 -0.23
CA LEU A 621 -15.95 -37.52 -0.44
C LEU A 621 -15.97 -36.83 -1.80
N LEU A 622 -16.11 -37.57 -2.90
CA LEU A 622 -16.02 -37.01 -4.24
C LEU A 622 -17.31 -36.30 -4.67
N ASN A 623 -18.46 -36.84 -4.28
CA ASN A 623 -19.78 -36.25 -4.57
C ASN A 623 -20.33 -35.36 -3.45
N ALA A 624 -19.48 -34.99 -2.48
CA ALA A 624 -19.87 -34.11 -1.39
C ALA A 624 -20.15 -32.70 -1.92
N LYS A 625 -21.31 -32.15 -1.57
CA LYS A 625 -21.70 -30.78 -1.97
C LYS A 625 -21.01 -29.69 -1.16
N VAL A 626 -20.47 -30.02 0.00
CA VAL A 626 -19.84 -29.08 0.95
C VAL A 626 -18.57 -29.72 1.51
N TRP A 627 -17.50 -28.96 1.53
CA TRP A 627 -16.25 -29.35 2.17
C TRP A 627 -15.98 -28.52 3.42
N PRO A 628 -16.12 -29.06 4.65
CA PRO A 628 -15.63 -28.38 5.82
C PRO A 628 -14.10 -28.29 5.80
N VAL A 629 -13.57 -27.10 5.92
CA VAL A 629 -12.13 -26.82 5.92
C VAL A 629 -11.72 -26.23 7.26
N LYS A 630 -10.68 -26.77 7.88
CA LYS A 630 -10.10 -26.28 9.13
C LYS A 630 -9.16 -25.11 8.86
N TYR A 631 -9.43 -23.98 9.46
CA TYR A 631 -8.58 -22.80 9.40
C TYR A 631 -7.45 -22.85 10.44
N LYS A 632 -6.47 -21.95 10.31
CA LYS A 632 -5.31 -21.87 11.23
C LYS A 632 -5.69 -21.61 12.68
N ASP A 633 -6.83 -20.96 12.91
CA ASP A 633 -7.41 -20.67 14.22
C ASP A 633 -8.19 -21.84 14.82
N GLY A 634 -8.21 -22.98 14.12
CA GLY A 634 -8.93 -24.19 14.53
C GLY A 634 -10.40 -24.22 14.16
N THR A 635 -10.98 -23.14 13.63
CA THR A 635 -12.38 -23.10 13.21
C THR A 635 -12.62 -23.92 11.94
N LEU A 636 -13.78 -24.59 11.87
CA LEU A 636 -14.25 -25.26 10.66
C LEU A 636 -15.22 -24.33 9.93
N LYS A 637 -14.98 -24.12 8.62
CA LYS A 637 -15.90 -23.38 7.75
C LYS A 637 -16.25 -24.24 6.55
N ASP A 638 -17.50 -24.19 6.14
CA ASP A 638 -18.00 -24.90 4.97
C ASP A 638 -17.61 -24.15 3.70
N CYS A 639 -16.88 -24.83 2.82
CA CYS A 639 -16.65 -24.36 1.46
C CYS A 639 -17.73 -24.95 0.54
N LEU A 640 -18.58 -24.10 -0.02
CA LEU A 640 -19.54 -24.47 -1.06
C LEU A 640 -18.79 -24.79 -2.35
N LEU A 641 -19.02 -26.01 -2.88
CA LEU A 641 -18.63 -26.35 -4.25
C LEU A 641 -19.59 -25.63 -5.20
N TYR A 642 -19.07 -24.78 -6.07
CA TYR A 642 -19.83 -24.28 -7.20
C TYR A 642 -20.20 -25.47 -8.10
N THR A 643 -21.51 -25.72 -8.22
CA THR A 643 -22.04 -26.68 -9.18
C THR A 643 -21.73 -26.21 -10.61
N SER A 644 -21.69 -27.14 -11.56
CA SER A 644 -21.29 -26.94 -12.96
C SER A 644 -22.01 -25.83 -13.73
N ASP A 645 -23.06 -25.23 -13.18
CA ASP A 645 -23.87 -24.20 -13.83
C ASP A 645 -23.30 -22.79 -13.70
N ALA A 646 -22.23 -22.60 -12.92
CA ALA A 646 -21.53 -21.33 -12.77
C ALA A 646 -20.18 -21.28 -13.55
N ALA A 647 -19.91 -22.27 -14.38
CA ALA A 647 -18.64 -22.37 -15.14
C ALA A 647 -18.76 -21.87 -16.60
N ASP A 648 -19.95 -21.42 -17.01
CA ASP A 648 -20.22 -20.95 -18.37
C ASP A 648 -20.40 -19.43 -18.47
N ASP A 649 -20.20 -18.66 -17.36
CA ASP A 649 -20.14 -17.18 -17.37
C ASP A 649 -18.72 -16.63 -17.23
#